data_d9c801e2c67305c98068c3a2de400bca
#
_entry.id   d9c801e2c67305c98068c3a2de400bca
#
_cell.length_a   1.000
_cell.length_b   1.000
_cell.length_c   1.000
_cell.angle_alpha   90.00
_cell.angle_beta   90.00
_cell.angle_gamma   90.00
#
_symmetry.space_group_name_H-M   'P 1'
#
loop_
_entity.id
_entity.type
_entity.pdbx_description
1 polymer ?
#
loop_
_entity_poly.entity_id
_entity_poly.type
_entity_poly.pdbx_seq_one_letter_code
_entity_poly.pdbx_strand_id
1 'polypeptide(L)'
;MNKQSGGSLSQNRKNNKMKRIVLAFTLSISVLSPSYAGADGNALSAQLPGAAGVASEEKSSIPFFVPSARQQPPLLRDLKTGIEFLGGVAFISYDMVFYNPAKTVTDGELVIPLKENQNVAAVAFEINGKMRDAVAVEKRKAVRIFKPAPQTDPGEALPEKVSRKRFKTGTYSFAPESAGRIKITVEEIMPVKDDGYVCDIDLSCAQKINFDLNIEIPSSMIEGFPAVKTAFPDLEFKRGNNVLKASVSRKDYFPGAPLSLFLQRKRDDPVFTHTNGKETYFYADLTVKPSSKNKNFPKKAAVIWDMSLSAGKRNIEKELALLDAYFKKIGGAEVEFAAFNIKMTPFEKYTVAKGAWGELRKDILRIVCDGATRFDKVNLKNLKADEILLFTDGISTLGDTRLEAGNIPVAVINSCAEFNYGALMGTALKSGGVFIDLNSVSGKKAAQLLSKSRLKLVSYSFDKNKIKEIYPKAGTPVEDSFVFSGILASPESEITLSFGYDKNNIVFTRKIKLSAGGDNPAVERLWAARKIKELELDADKNSAEILRLAKKYSLISAQTSLMVLESAADYAAFKVKPPPEFADECKRLEDLARSEEKKKKAAAVEDAVLQAQDIKDWWKHDYKPESAAETLVHKETAFGVKPARIFAGTLPAASEGEVKESSARSEEGGNGGPAPRDGGVFPVKTSLAQKEPFIKKESVEEFQDIKIKARDPQAPYIKIIKNSFDDEIYSDYLKLKAGYGDIPSFYFDIADEFIRRKMKDGAVTVLSNIAEIGIDSPELLRAAAYKLMEVKSYSYASDIFEKIVKLRPQDPQSYRDLALAYQADKKYKKALDAFYKILTGDWDRFQSIKQIAFVEMNNLISLHPGIALSGIDKRLVFAMPVDMRIVLSWSADETDIDICVKEPSGAQASYANRFTSSGGRVSEDLTQGFGPEEYMIKKAPEGKYEIFTDFCGDDKNGISGPTVLYLDIYAFYATKRQTHKRIMIRTDNVKQKDIIGTADFKRPAK
;
A
#
# COMPACT_ATOMS: atom_id res chain seq x y z
N MET A 1 13.99 -68.53 22.33
CA MET A 1 15.34 -68.46 21.78
C MET A 1 15.43 -67.11 20.96
N ASN A 2 16.25 -66.28 21.54
CA ASN A 2 17.06 -65.22 20.87
C ASN A 2 16.41 -64.29 19.83
N LYS A 3 16.32 -63.08 20.17
CA LYS A 3 17.28 -61.91 20.33
C LYS A 3 17.53 -61.17 19.07
N GLN A 4 17.40 -59.82 19.22
CA GLN A 4 18.03 -58.74 18.51
C GLN A 4 17.21 -58.20 17.30
N SER A 5 16.99 -56.93 17.15
CA SER A 5 17.80 -55.78 17.53
C SER A 5 16.96 -54.50 17.53
N GLY A 6 17.09 -53.73 18.60
CA GLY A 6 16.68 -52.35 18.60
C GLY A 6 17.75 -51.47 17.92
N GLY A 7 17.32 -50.36 17.39
CA GLY A 7 18.24 -49.30 16.92
C GLY A 7 17.75 -48.66 15.64
N SER A 8 17.02 -47.60 15.76
CA SER A 8 17.05 -46.43 14.89
C SER A 8 15.73 -45.58 14.97
N LEU A 9 15.52 -44.96 16.14
CA LEU A 9 14.47 -43.95 16.30
C LEU A 9 15.02 -42.59 16.81
N SER A 10 16.37 -42.41 16.81
CA SER A 10 16.99 -41.17 17.26
C SER A 10 17.65 -40.30 16.17
N GLN A 11 17.69 -40.75 14.93
CA GLN A 11 18.28 -39.97 13.83
C GLN A 11 17.26 -39.15 13.01
N ASN A 12 15.96 -39.42 13.15
CA ASN A 12 14.92 -38.70 12.42
C ASN A 12 14.45 -37.39 13.06
N ARG A 13 14.94 -37.02 14.25
CA ARG A 13 14.58 -35.73 14.91
C ARG A 13 15.59 -34.61 14.65
N LYS A 14 16.77 -34.87 14.10
CA LYS A 14 17.75 -33.81 13.75
C LYS A 14 17.65 -33.34 12.31
N ASN A 15 17.03 -34.09 11.40
CA ASN A 15 16.89 -33.66 9.98
C ASN A 15 15.64 -32.84 9.69
N ASN A 16 14.71 -32.69 10.65
CA ASN A 16 13.51 -31.85 10.44
C ASN A 16 13.67 -30.37 10.85
N LYS A 17 14.85 -29.97 11.33
CA LYS A 17 15.14 -28.53 11.61
C LYS A 17 15.83 -27.79 10.46
N MET A 18 16.16 -28.44 9.36
CA MET A 18 16.93 -27.86 8.27
C MET A 18 16.17 -27.75 6.93
N LYS A 19 14.83 -27.89 6.93
CA LYS A 19 14.02 -27.75 5.73
C LYS A 19 12.80 -26.86 5.98
N ARG A 20 13.00 -25.65 6.47
CA ARG A 20 12.03 -24.56 6.33
C ARG A 20 12.71 -23.39 5.64
N ILE A 21 13.13 -23.60 4.41
CA ILE A 21 13.42 -22.51 3.48
C ILE A 21 12.14 -22.32 2.69
N VAL A 22 11.31 -21.42 3.17
CA VAL A 22 10.10 -21.00 2.47
C VAL A 22 10.55 -20.06 1.35
N LEU A 23 10.30 -20.44 0.11
CA LEU A 23 10.53 -19.56 -1.05
C LEU A 23 9.47 -18.47 -1.11
N ALA A 24 9.74 -17.35 -0.48
CA ALA A 24 8.93 -16.16 -0.61
C ALA A 24 9.43 -15.33 -1.81
N PHE A 25 8.60 -15.20 -2.82
CA PHE A 25 8.86 -14.37 -4.00
C PHE A 25 8.18 -13.03 -3.82
N THR A 26 8.93 -12.04 -3.40
CA THR A 26 8.48 -10.64 -3.48
C THR A 26 8.99 -10.04 -4.79
N LEU A 27 8.09 -9.57 -5.61
CA LEU A 27 8.41 -8.80 -6.80
C LEU A 27 8.94 -7.43 -6.39
N SER A 28 10.21 -7.21 -6.53
CA SER A 28 10.80 -5.87 -6.47
C SER A 28 11.12 -5.42 -7.89
N ILE A 29 10.47 -4.35 -8.34
CA ILE A 29 10.86 -3.65 -9.57
C ILE A 29 11.86 -2.59 -9.16
N SER A 30 13.15 -2.86 -9.28
CA SER A 30 14.18 -1.86 -9.05
C SER A 30 14.51 -1.11 -10.34
N VAL A 31 14.42 0.21 -10.25
CA VAL A 31 14.80 1.16 -11.29
C VAL A 31 16.25 1.56 -11.07
N LEU A 32 17.11 1.28 -12.03
CA LEU A 32 18.46 1.85 -12.10
C LEU A 32 18.40 3.12 -12.96
N SER A 33 18.61 4.27 -12.34
CA SER A 33 18.79 5.55 -13.02
C SER A 33 20.12 5.59 -13.74
N PRO A 34 20.22 6.09 -14.98
CA PRO A 34 21.49 6.37 -15.61
C PRO A 34 22.02 7.72 -15.13
N SER A 35 23.15 7.72 -14.43
CA SER A 35 23.95 8.92 -14.22
C SER A 35 24.61 9.35 -15.52
N TYR A 36 24.33 10.57 -15.97
CA TYR A 36 25.10 11.25 -17.01
C TYR A 36 26.50 11.56 -16.47
N ALA A 37 27.53 10.98 -17.11
CA ALA A 37 28.89 11.48 -16.99
C ALA A 37 29.32 11.99 -18.37
N GLY A 38 29.70 13.26 -18.41
CA GLY A 38 30.24 13.92 -19.59
C GLY A 38 31.62 13.37 -19.98
N ALA A 39 31.95 13.58 -21.23
CA ALA A 39 33.17 13.13 -21.88
C ALA A 39 34.42 13.81 -21.28
N ASP A 40 35.49 13.07 -21.27
CA ASP A 40 36.87 13.29 -21.71
C ASP A 40 37.90 12.66 -20.74
N GLY A 41 38.84 11.94 -21.33
CA GLY A 41 40.09 11.66 -20.68
C GLY A 41 40.53 10.19 -20.61
N ASN A 42 41.39 9.81 -21.57
CA ASN A 42 42.21 8.60 -21.58
C ASN A 42 42.88 8.31 -20.22
N ALA A 43 42.73 7.12 -19.70
CA ALA A 43 43.68 6.50 -18.78
C ALA A 43 43.67 4.98 -18.90
N LEU A 44 44.87 4.43 -18.95
CA LEU A 44 45.23 3.02 -19.13
C LEU A 44 44.46 2.08 -18.20
N SER A 45 43.89 1.03 -18.78
CA SER A 45 43.32 -0.12 -18.07
C SER A 45 44.41 -1.12 -17.69
N ALA A 46 44.64 -1.27 -16.38
CA ALA A 46 45.29 -2.44 -15.83
C ALA A 46 44.21 -3.52 -15.65
N GLN A 47 44.34 -4.60 -16.42
CA GLN A 47 43.50 -5.79 -16.31
C GLN A 47 43.80 -6.55 -15.00
N LEU A 48 42.85 -6.63 -14.11
CA LEU A 48 42.80 -7.61 -13.03
C LEU A 48 42.02 -8.85 -13.52
N PRO A 49 42.48 -10.06 -13.29
CA PRO A 49 41.77 -11.29 -13.68
C PRO A 49 40.64 -11.54 -12.68
N GLY A 50 39.40 -11.36 -13.10
CA GLY A 50 38.19 -11.58 -12.27
C GLY A 50 36.92 -10.94 -12.82
N ALA A 51 37.02 -10.14 -13.90
CA ALA A 51 35.88 -9.35 -14.40
C ALA A 51 35.06 -10.05 -15.52
N ALA A 52 35.24 -11.33 -15.77
CA ALA A 52 34.55 -12.03 -16.87
C ALA A 52 33.08 -12.38 -16.56
N GLY A 53 32.67 -12.35 -15.28
CA GLY A 53 31.31 -12.70 -14.87
C GLY A 53 30.30 -11.53 -15.00
N VAL A 54 30.73 -10.30 -14.82
CA VAL A 54 29.82 -9.11 -14.77
C VAL A 54 29.51 -8.56 -16.17
N ALA A 55 30.42 -8.73 -17.13
CA ALA A 55 30.24 -8.25 -18.51
C ALA A 55 29.27 -9.10 -19.37
N SER A 56 28.89 -10.31 -18.91
CA SER A 56 27.93 -11.19 -19.62
C SER A 56 26.47 -10.90 -19.26
N GLU A 57 26.20 -10.24 -18.13
CA GLU A 57 24.84 -9.97 -17.61
C GLU A 57 24.10 -8.89 -18.42
N GLU A 58 24.79 -7.92 -19.00
CA GLU A 58 24.16 -6.85 -19.80
C GLU A 58 23.67 -7.29 -21.19
N LYS A 59 24.04 -8.49 -21.67
CA LYS A 59 23.76 -8.95 -23.02
C LYS A 59 22.73 -10.07 -23.13
N SER A 60 22.19 -10.61 -22.04
CA SER A 60 21.20 -11.68 -22.13
C SER A 60 19.81 -11.13 -22.45
N SER A 61 19.20 -11.69 -23.51
CA SER A 61 17.80 -11.38 -23.90
C SER A 61 16.81 -12.44 -23.44
N ILE A 62 17.28 -13.55 -22.89
CA ILE A 62 16.48 -14.60 -22.23
C ILE A 62 16.59 -14.46 -20.70
N PRO A 63 15.68 -15.06 -19.93
CA PRO A 63 15.78 -15.05 -18.46
C PRO A 63 17.11 -15.66 -17.98
N PHE A 64 17.72 -15.06 -16.96
CA PHE A 64 19.00 -15.47 -16.39
C PHE A 64 19.00 -15.35 -14.87
N PHE A 65 19.88 -16.11 -14.20
CA PHE A 65 19.95 -16.14 -12.75
C PHE A 65 21.11 -15.28 -12.23
N VAL A 66 20.81 -14.48 -11.17
CA VAL A 66 21.78 -13.62 -10.48
C VAL A 66 21.94 -14.11 -9.05
N PRO A 67 23.11 -14.60 -8.65
CA PRO A 67 23.35 -15.04 -7.27
C PRO A 67 23.28 -13.88 -6.26
N SER A 68 22.77 -14.13 -5.04
CA SER A 68 22.69 -13.15 -3.95
C SER A 68 24.06 -12.80 -3.34
N ALA A 69 25.05 -13.68 -3.48
CA ALA A 69 26.43 -13.48 -3.05
C ALA A 69 27.38 -13.59 -4.25
N ARG A 70 28.67 -13.28 -4.07
CA ARG A 70 29.70 -13.47 -5.10
C ARG A 70 29.98 -14.98 -5.35
N GLN A 71 28.97 -15.71 -5.80
CA GLN A 71 29.00 -17.11 -6.19
C GLN A 71 28.92 -17.23 -7.70
N GLN A 72 29.37 -18.38 -8.24
CA GLN A 72 29.13 -18.68 -9.66
C GLN A 72 27.62 -18.89 -9.89
N PRO A 73 27.04 -18.27 -10.91
CA PRO A 73 25.64 -18.50 -11.25
C PRO A 73 25.45 -19.95 -11.74
N PRO A 74 24.29 -20.56 -11.47
CA PRO A 74 23.92 -21.83 -12.07
C PRO A 74 23.95 -21.76 -13.59
N LEU A 75 24.41 -22.83 -14.23
CA LEU A 75 24.55 -22.93 -15.68
C LEU A 75 23.19 -23.29 -16.30
N LEU A 76 22.74 -22.55 -17.30
CA LEU A 76 21.59 -22.95 -18.10
C LEU A 76 22.00 -24.13 -19.00
N ARG A 77 21.39 -25.31 -18.76
CA ARG A 77 21.70 -26.54 -19.50
C ARG A 77 20.71 -26.80 -20.62
N ASP A 78 19.41 -26.66 -20.36
CA ASP A 78 18.35 -26.93 -21.30
C ASP A 78 17.40 -25.73 -21.40
N LEU A 79 17.03 -25.33 -22.60
CA LEU A 79 16.03 -24.31 -22.89
C LEU A 79 15.03 -24.80 -23.91
N LYS A 80 13.75 -24.94 -23.53
CA LYS A 80 12.65 -25.18 -24.46
C LYS A 80 11.80 -23.91 -24.55
N THR A 81 11.74 -23.33 -25.75
CA THR A 81 10.93 -22.15 -26.04
C THR A 81 9.67 -22.55 -26.79
N GLY A 82 8.51 -22.22 -26.26
CA GLY A 82 7.22 -22.36 -26.93
C GLY A 82 6.65 -21.00 -27.28
N ILE A 83 6.12 -20.84 -28.49
CA ILE A 83 5.47 -19.59 -28.92
C ILE A 83 4.08 -19.93 -29.44
N GLU A 84 3.07 -19.40 -28.78
CA GLU A 84 1.65 -19.57 -29.14
C GLU A 84 1.03 -18.19 -29.37
N PHE A 85 0.05 -18.12 -30.25
CA PHE A 85 -0.59 -16.86 -30.64
C PHE A 85 -2.11 -16.89 -30.44
N LEU A 86 -2.66 -15.74 -30.00
CA LEU A 86 -4.08 -15.50 -29.90
C LEU A 86 -4.40 -14.06 -30.32
N GLY A 87 -4.87 -13.86 -31.56
CA GLY A 87 -5.01 -12.50 -32.09
C GLY A 87 -3.70 -11.73 -32.05
N GLY A 88 -3.73 -10.49 -31.57
CA GLY A 88 -2.55 -9.64 -31.44
C GLY A 88 -1.64 -9.97 -30.23
N VAL A 89 -1.82 -11.13 -29.59
CA VAL A 89 -1.03 -11.53 -28.40
C VAL A 89 -0.18 -12.76 -28.71
N ALA A 90 1.12 -12.70 -28.41
CA ALA A 90 2.01 -13.84 -28.40
C ALA A 90 2.29 -14.27 -26.95
N PHE A 91 2.18 -15.57 -26.68
CA PHE A 91 2.58 -16.21 -25.43
C PHE A 91 3.91 -16.93 -25.66
N ILE A 92 4.97 -16.43 -25.04
CA ILE A 92 6.33 -16.94 -25.18
C ILE A 92 6.68 -17.66 -23.88
N SER A 93 6.82 -18.98 -23.94
CA SER A 93 7.20 -19.78 -22.80
C SER A 93 8.67 -20.16 -22.85
N TYR A 94 9.38 -19.98 -21.74
CA TYR A 94 10.75 -20.41 -21.51
C TYR A 94 10.72 -21.50 -20.44
N ASP A 95 11.02 -22.74 -20.81
CA ASP A 95 11.15 -23.89 -19.91
C ASP A 95 12.63 -24.21 -19.80
N MET A 96 13.22 -23.91 -18.65
CA MET A 96 14.66 -23.85 -18.43
C MET A 96 15.08 -24.86 -17.36
N VAL A 97 16.18 -25.56 -17.62
CA VAL A 97 16.86 -26.38 -16.61
C VAL A 97 18.22 -25.76 -16.32
N PHE A 98 18.37 -25.29 -15.09
CA PHE A 98 19.64 -24.79 -14.56
C PHE A 98 20.35 -25.88 -13.77
N TYR A 99 21.66 -25.90 -13.81
CA TYR A 99 22.51 -26.82 -13.02
C TYR A 99 23.46 -26.00 -12.15
N ASN A 100 23.44 -26.26 -10.84
CA ASN A 100 24.39 -25.70 -9.90
C ASN A 100 25.65 -26.59 -9.82
N PRO A 101 26.80 -26.19 -10.38
CA PRO A 101 28.02 -26.97 -10.29
C PRO A 101 28.75 -26.84 -8.96
N ALA A 102 28.33 -25.90 -8.10
CA ALA A 102 28.97 -25.64 -6.83
C ALA A 102 28.62 -26.74 -5.79
N LYS A 103 29.56 -27.01 -4.88
CA LYS A 103 29.36 -27.90 -3.73
C LYS A 103 28.57 -27.27 -2.59
N THR A 104 28.12 -26.03 -2.77
CA THR A 104 27.30 -25.25 -1.81
C THR A 104 25.98 -24.87 -2.43
N VAL A 105 25.00 -24.55 -1.58
CA VAL A 105 23.73 -23.98 -2.03
C VAL A 105 23.99 -22.63 -2.69
N THR A 106 23.39 -22.41 -3.84
CA THR A 106 23.46 -21.12 -4.55
C THR A 106 22.07 -20.46 -4.50
N ASP A 107 21.98 -19.37 -3.73
CA ASP A 107 20.78 -18.54 -3.60
C ASP A 107 20.87 -17.37 -4.57
N GLY A 108 19.73 -16.96 -5.15
CA GLY A 108 19.71 -15.81 -6.04
C GLY A 108 18.34 -15.54 -6.65
N GLU A 109 18.29 -14.59 -7.54
CA GLU A 109 17.07 -14.14 -8.21
C GLU A 109 17.13 -14.48 -9.72
N LEU A 110 15.99 -14.88 -10.27
CA LEU A 110 15.86 -14.97 -11.72
C LEU A 110 15.43 -13.59 -12.26
N VAL A 111 16.19 -13.09 -13.21
CA VAL A 111 15.93 -11.82 -13.90
C VAL A 111 15.36 -12.11 -15.28
N ILE A 112 14.20 -11.53 -15.57
CA ILE A 112 13.50 -11.67 -16.84
C ILE A 112 13.54 -10.32 -17.55
N PRO A 113 14.33 -10.17 -18.63
CA PRO A 113 14.30 -8.98 -19.47
C PRO A 113 12.95 -8.89 -20.18
N LEU A 114 12.27 -7.76 -20.12
CA LEU A 114 10.98 -7.54 -20.75
C LEU A 114 11.03 -6.32 -21.66
N LYS A 115 10.37 -6.40 -22.82
CA LYS A 115 10.07 -5.23 -23.66
C LYS A 115 8.92 -4.41 -23.06
N GLU A 116 8.70 -3.19 -23.54
CA GLU A 116 7.60 -2.34 -23.09
C GLU A 116 6.22 -2.97 -23.29
N ASN A 117 6.05 -3.74 -24.37
CA ASN A 117 4.81 -4.43 -24.74
C ASN A 117 4.70 -5.85 -24.15
N GLN A 118 5.60 -6.24 -23.23
CA GLN A 118 5.63 -7.55 -22.59
C GLN A 118 5.25 -7.48 -21.12
N ASN A 119 4.60 -8.56 -20.64
CA ASN A 119 4.32 -8.80 -19.22
C ASN A 119 4.54 -10.28 -18.90
N VAL A 120 4.86 -10.58 -17.64
CA VAL A 120 4.92 -11.97 -17.16
C VAL A 120 3.51 -12.52 -17.01
N ALA A 121 3.22 -13.60 -17.73
CA ALA A 121 1.92 -14.26 -17.68
C ALA A 121 1.86 -15.38 -16.65
N ALA A 122 2.93 -16.18 -16.53
CA ALA A 122 3.02 -17.28 -15.59
C ALA A 122 4.47 -17.54 -15.20
N VAL A 123 4.68 -18.04 -13.99
CA VAL A 123 5.97 -18.53 -13.50
C VAL A 123 5.72 -19.83 -12.74
N ALA A 124 6.52 -20.85 -12.97
CA ALA A 124 6.48 -22.10 -12.24
C ALA A 124 7.90 -22.55 -11.88
N PHE A 125 8.02 -23.19 -10.71
CA PHE A 125 9.27 -23.73 -10.21
C PHE A 125 9.13 -25.19 -9.88
N GLU A 126 10.18 -25.96 -10.08
CA GLU A 126 10.24 -27.35 -9.61
C GLU A 126 10.57 -27.38 -8.13
N ILE A 127 9.63 -27.89 -7.33
CA ILE A 127 9.76 -28.08 -5.90
C ILE A 127 9.47 -29.54 -5.56
N ASN A 128 10.43 -30.21 -4.95
CA ASN A 128 10.34 -31.65 -4.61
C ASN A 128 9.95 -32.54 -5.83
N GLY A 129 10.53 -32.24 -7.02
CA GLY A 129 10.28 -32.99 -8.25
C GLY A 129 8.93 -32.71 -8.93
N LYS A 130 8.17 -31.73 -8.47
CA LYS A 130 6.89 -31.28 -9.07
C LYS A 130 6.95 -29.82 -9.48
N MET A 131 6.46 -29.53 -10.65
CA MET A 131 6.27 -28.12 -11.08
C MET A 131 5.12 -27.47 -10.28
N ARG A 132 5.40 -26.31 -9.68
CA ARG A 132 4.47 -25.50 -8.91
C ARG A 132 4.29 -24.14 -9.56
N ASP A 133 3.08 -23.82 -9.93
CA ASP A 133 2.74 -22.50 -10.48
C ASP A 133 2.75 -21.43 -9.39
N ALA A 134 3.32 -20.28 -9.69
CA ALA A 134 3.16 -19.09 -8.87
C ALA A 134 1.72 -18.57 -9.00
N VAL A 135 1.13 -18.23 -7.86
CA VAL A 135 -0.21 -17.68 -7.77
C VAL A 135 -0.17 -16.23 -7.32
N ALA A 136 -1.15 -15.43 -7.75
CA ALA A 136 -1.25 -14.04 -7.30
C ALA A 136 -1.75 -14.00 -5.85
N VAL A 137 -0.94 -13.37 -4.98
CA VAL A 137 -1.26 -13.14 -3.57
C VAL A 137 -1.28 -11.65 -3.27
N GLU A 138 -1.99 -11.24 -2.24
CA GLU A 138 -2.05 -9.87 -1.79
C GLU A 138 -0.69 -9.42 -1.23
N LYS A 139 -0.07 -8.38 -1.80
CA LYS A 139 1.27 -7.89 -1.44
C LYS A 139 1.43 -7.64 0.07
N ARG A 140 0.50 -6.87 0.66
CA ARG A 140 0.54 -6.55 2.10
C ARG A 140 0.51 -7.80 2.99
N LYS A 141 -0.27 -8.79 2.60
CA LYS A 141 -0.39 -10.05 3.34
C LYS A 141 0.85 -10.93 3.17
N ALA A 142 1.43 -10.96 1.97
CA ALA A 142 2.65 -11.68 1.69
C ALA A 142 3.82 -11.18 2.56
N VAL A 143 4.02 -9.86 2.61
CA VAL A 143 5.04 -9.23 3.48
C VAL A 143 4.83 -9.62 4.95
N ARG A 144 3.59 -9.60 5.45
CA ARG A 144 3.28 -9.93 6.86
C ARG A 144 3.56 -11.40 7.21
N ILE A 145 3.28 -12.34 6.31
CA ILE A 145 3.43 -13.78 6.60
C ILE A 145 4.88 -14.22 6.49
N PHE A 146 5.64 -13.67 5.53
CA PHE A 146 6.99 -14.16 5.21
C PHE A 146 8.14 -13.28 5.69
N LYS A 147 7.85 -12.07 6.18
CA LYS A 147 8.80 -11.28 6.97
C LYS A 147 8.21 -11.18 8.38
N PRO A 148 8.59 -12.06 9.32
CA PRO A 148 8.32 -11.79 10.73
C PRO A 148 9.10 -10.54 11.11
N ALA A 149 8.38 -9.54 11.60
CA ALA A 149 8.79 -8.17 11.78
C ALA A 149 10.25 -7.94 12.23
N PRO A 150 10.95 -6.98 11.63
CA PRO A 150 11.24 -5.74 12.33
C PRO A 150 10.19 -4.69 11.94
N GLN A 151 9.79 -3.94 12.93
CA GLN A 151 8.77 -2.89 12.80
C GLN A 151 9.33 -1.67 12.07
N THR A 152 9.45 -1.76 10.75
CA THR A 152 9.56 -0.58 9.89
C THR A 152 8.87 -0.96 8.59
N ASP A 153 7.79 -0.28 8.32
CA ASP A 153 7.01 -0.43 7.11
C ASP A 153 7.89 -0.06 5.90
N PRO A 154 8.07 -0.94 4.92
CA PRO A 154 8.64 -0.50 3.66
C PRO A 154 7.53 0.26 2.93
N GLY A 155 7.68 1.56 2.82
CA GLY A 155 6.97 2.36 1.83
C GLY A 155 7.37 1.86 0.45
N GLU A 156 6.66 0.86 -0.06
CA GLU A 156 6.88 0.40 -1.42
C GLU A 156 6.23 1.38 -2.40
N ALA A 157 7.08 2.04 -3.16
CA ALA A 157 6.71 2.76 -4.36
C ALA A 157 5.90 1.85 -5.29
N LEU A 158 4.81 2.38 -5.84
CA LEU A 158 4.02 1.75 -6.88
C LEU A 158 4.91 1.38 -8.09
N PRO A 159 4.63 0.28 -8.81
CA PRO A 159 5.49 -0.18 -9.90
C PRO A 159 5.57 0.88 -11.00
N GLU A 160 6.75 1.45 -11.15
CA GLU A 160 7.06 2.41 -12.21
C GLU A 160 7.29 1.74 -13.56
N LYS A 161 6.80 2.40 -14.60
CA LYS A 161 7.03 2.00 -15.98
C LYS A 161 8.34 2.63 -16.46
N VAL A 162 9.45 1.91 -16.36
CA VAL A 162 10.76 2.36 -16.87
C VAL A 162 11.12 1.68 -18.18
N SER A 163 11.88 2.37 -19.02
CA SER A 163 12.19 2.08 -20.42
C SER A 163 12.98 0.79 -20.72
N ARG A 164 13.28 -0.03 -19.74
CA ARG A 164 13.62 -1.46 -19.87
C ARG A 164 13.14 -2.16 -18.61
N LYS A 165 11.95 -2.74 -18.69
CA LYS A 165 11.39 -3.49 -17.57
C LYS A 165 12.24 -4.75 -17.34
N ARG A 166 12.79 -4.90 -16.14
CA ARG A 166 13.31 -6.15 -15.64
C ARG A 166 12.35 -6.69 -14.59
N PHE A 167 11.86 -7.88 -14.81
CA PHE A 167 11.09 -8.58 -13.78
C PHE A 167 12.08 -9.44 -12.99
N LYS A 168 12.08 -9.34 -11.67
CA LYS A 168 12.88 -10.16 -10.78
C LYS A 168 11.96 -11.07 -9.97
N THR A 169 12.36 -12.34 -9.87
CA THR A 169 11.71 -13.23 -8.89
C THR A 169 12.29 -12.96 -7.51
N GLY A 170 11.64 -13.47 -6.46
CA GLY A 170 12.30 -13.57 -5.16
C GLY A 170 13.43 -14.61 -5.18
N THR A 171 14.11 -14.76 -4.07
CA THR A 171 15.26 -15.66 -3.95
C THR A 171 14.86 -17.11 -4.19
N TYR A 172 15.54 -17.78 -5.10
CA TYR A 172 15.45 -19.22 -5.36
C TYR A 172 16.78 -19.88 -5.01
N SER A 173 16.70 -21.08 -4.43
CA SER A 173 17.88 -21.81 -3.95
C SER A 173 18.11 -23.06 -4.80
N PHE A 174 19.29 -23.17 -5.38
CA PHE A 174 19.75 -24.41 -6.02
C PHE A 174 20.60 -25.22 -5.04
N ALA A 175 20.23 -26.47 -4.79
CA ALA A 175 21.03 -27.38 -3.97
C ALA A 175 22.40 -27.64 -4.61
N PRO A 176 23.40 -28.07 -3.83
CA PRO A 176 24.71 -28.41 -4.37
C PRO A 176 24.63 -29.50 -5.43
N GLU A 177 25.41 -29.36 -6.51
CA GLU A 177 25.55 -30.35 -7.59
C GLU A 177 24.21 -30.86 -8.13
N SER A 178 23.20 -29.98 -8.19
CA SER A 178 21.84 -30.35 -8.57
C SER A 178 21.26 -29.47 -9.69
N ALA A 179 20.26 -30.04 -10.38
CA ALA A 179 19.48 -29.31 -11.36
C ALA A 179 18.16 -28.81 -10.75
N GLY A 180 17.69 -27.68 -11.27
CA GLY A 180 16.36 -27.13 -10.95
C GLY A 180 15.67 -26.63 -12.21
N ARG A 181 14.37 -26.89 -12.36
CA ARG A 181 13.58 -26.50 -13.54
C ARG A 181 12.71 -25.32 -13.23
N ILE A 182 12.74 -24.33 -14.10
CA ILE A 182 11.96 -23.10 -14.00
C ILE A 182 11.24 -22.87 -15.33
N LYS A 183 9.94 -22.62 -15.29
CA LYS A 183 9.15 -22.28 -16.47
C LYS A 183 8.55 -20.89 -16.33
N ILE A 184 8.70 -20.07 -17.36
CA ILE A 184 8.16 -18.71 -17.42
C ILE A 184 7.36 -18.56 -18.71
N THR A 185 6.23 -17.91 -18.64
CA THR A 185 5.47 -17.47 -19.81
C THR A 185 5.38 -15.96 -19.82
N VAL A 186 5.78 -15.36 -20.92
CA VAL A 186 5.69 -13.92 -21.19
C VAL A 186 4.56 -13.70 -22.20
N GLU A 187 3.71 -12.73 -21.93
CA GLU A 187 2.67 -12.25 -22.82
C GLU A 187 3.17 -11.00 -23.53
N GLU A 188 3.20 -10.99 -24.86
CA GLU A 188 3.60 -9.87 -25.70
C GLU A 188 2.43 -9.38 -26.55
N ILE A 189 2.08 -8.08 -26.44
CA ILE A 189 1.16 -7.44 -27.37
C ILE A 189 1.96 -7.11 -28.63
N MET A 190 1.68 -7.81 -29.72
CA MET A 190 2.45 -7.67 -30.96
C MET A 190 2.16 -6.31 -31.64
N PRO A 191 3.22 -5.57 -32.06
CA PRO A 191 3.05 -4.41 -32.92
C PRO A 191 2.41 -4.80 -34.24
N VAL A 192 1.58 -3.89 -34.80
CA VAL A 192 1.00 -4.04 -36.14
C VAL A 192 1.80 -3.17 -37.11
N LYS A 193 2.27 -3.76 -38.20
CA LYS A 193 2.95 -3.10 -39.29
C LYS A 193 2.47 -3.69 -40.62
N ASP A 194 2.21 -2.83 -41.61
CA ASP A 194 1.78 -3.22 -42.95
C ASP A 194 0.63 -4.26 -42.97
N ASP A 195 -0.38 -4.01 -42.13
CA ASP A 195 -1.55 -4.89 -41.88
C ASP A 195 -1.20 -6.32 -41.39
N GLY A 196 -0.02 -6.52 -40.81
CA GLY A 196 0.40 -7.77 -40.16
C GLY A 196 0.90 -7.57 -38.73
N TYR A 197 0.95 -8.63 -37.94
CA TYR A 197 1.60 -8.62 -36.64
C TYR A 197 3.08 -8.89 -36.79
N VAL A 198 3.89 -8.22 -35.98
CA VAL A 198 5.35 -8.43 -35.87
C VAL A 198 5.67 -9.03 -34.53
N CYS A 199 6.30 -10.20 -34.53
CA CYS A 199 6.79 -10.85 -33.32
C CYS A 199 8.31 -11.01 -33.45
N ASP A 200 9.05 -10.18 -32.73
CA ASP A 200 10.53 -10.21 -32.70
C ASP A 200 10.99 -10.78 -31.36
N ILE A 201 11.66 -11.90 -31.38
CA ILE A 201 12.15 -12.57 -30.17
C ILE A 201 13.66 -12.74 -30.27
N ASP A 202 14.37 -12.20 -29.30
CA ASP A 202 15.80 -12.44 -29.18
C ASP A 202 16.02 -13.64 -28.24
N LEU A 203 16.54 -14.72 -28.80
CA LEU A 203 16.83 -15.98 -28.11
C LEU A 203 18.34 -16.14 -27.84
N SER A 204 19.13 -15.08 -27.99
CA SER A 204 20.58 -15.14 -27.81
C SER A 204 20.95 -15.55 -26.38
N CYS A 205 21.84 -16.53 -26.30
CA CYS A 205 22.40 -17.04 -25.07
C CYS A 205 23.93 -17.14 -25.18
N ALA A 206 24.66 -16.71 -24.16
CA ALA A 206 26.11 -16.73 -24.11
C ALA A 206 26.70 -18.13 -23.78
N GLN A 207 25.86 -19.13 -23.59
CA GLN A 207 26.23 -20.49 -23.20
C GLN A 207 25.80 -21.49 -24.28
N LYS A 208 26.50 -22.59 -24.38
CA LYS A 208 26.07 -23.77 -25.15
C LYS A 208 24.99 -24.49 -24.34
N ILE A 209 23.84 -24.72 -24.95
CA ILE A 209 22.66 -25.33 -24.30
C ILE A 209 22.04 -26.39 -25.24
N ASN A 210 21.23 -27.27 -24.65
CA ASN A 210 20.25 -28.02 -25.43
C ASN A 210 19.05 -27.10 -25.67
N PHE A 211 18.74 -26.88 -26.94
CA PHE A 211 17.76 -25.89 -27.36
C PHE A 211 16.63 -26.51 -28.17
N ASP A 212 15.40 -26.33 -27.74
CA ASP A 212 14.18 -26.68 -28.45
C ASP A 212 13.33 -25.43 -28.67
N LEU A 213 12.89 -25.22 -29.92
CA LEU A 213 11.94 -24.15 -30.27
C LEU A 213 10.70 -24.79 -30.90
N ASN A 214 9.51 -24.42 -30.39
CA ASN A 214 8.23 -24.84 -30.94
C ASN A 214 7.34 -23.59 -31.15
N ILE A 215 6.78 -23.48 -32.36
CA ILE A 215 5.92 -22.36 -32.72
C ILE A 215 4.57 -22.91 -33.20
N GLU A 216 3.48 -22.40 -32.65
CA GLU A 216 2.13 -22.74 -33.05
C GLU A 216 1.29 -21.49 -33.38
N ILE A 217 0.77 -21.41 -34.60
CA ILE A 217 -0.01 -20.27 -35.07
C ILE A 217 -1.41 -20.78 -35.52
N PRO A 218 -2.51 -20.32 -34.89
CA PRO A 218 -3.85 -20.67 -35.37
C PRO A 218 -4.07 -20.22 -36.82
N SER A 219 -4.46 -21.14 -37.71
CA SER A 219 -4.70 -20.82 -39.13
C SER A 219 -5.88 -19.84 -39.35
N SER A 220 -6.74 -19.68 -38.32
CA SER A 220 -7.81 -18.67 -38.35
C SER A 220 -7.29 -17.23 -38.23
N MET A 221 -6.07 -17.05 -37.78
CA MET A 221 -5.49 -15.75 -37.41
C MET A 221 -4.79 -15.06 -38.58
N ILE A 222 -4.17 -15.81 -39.48
CA ILE A 222 -3.28 -15.29 -40.54
C ILE A 222 -3.65 -15.79 -41.93
N GLU A 223 -3.28 -15.02 -42.98
CA GLU A 223 -3.33 -15.42 -44.38
C GLU A 223 -2.01 -16.13 -44.77
N GLY A 224 -2.11 -17.32 -45.32
CA GLY A 224 -0.95 -18.06 -45.80
C GLY A 224 -0.01 -18.57 -44.71
N PHE A 225 1.28 -18.46 -44.97
CA PHE A 225 2.38 -18.81 -44.06
C PHE A 225 3.04 -17.53 -43.52
N PRO A 226 3.62 -17.53 -42.30
CA PRO A 226 4.36 -16.38 -41.79
C PRO A 226 5.60 -16.13 -42.61
N ALA A 227 5.94 -14.84 -42.83
CA ALA A 227 7.27 -14.50 -43.32
C ALA A 227 8.27 -14.57 -42.15
N VAL A 228 9.33 -15.35 -42.32
CA VAL A 228 10.28 -15.68 -41.25
C VAL A 228 11.65 -15.08 -41.59
N LYS A 229 12.21 -14.32 -40.65
CA LYS A 229 13.59 -13.91 -40.64
C LYS A 229 14.27 -14.51 -39.42
N THR A 230 15.17 -15.45 -39.62
CA THR A 230 15.77 -16.22 -38.52
C THR A 230 17.15 -16.77 -38.91
N ALA A 231 17.96 -17.12 -37.92
CA ALA A 231 19.18 -17.89 -38.07
C ALA A 231 18.95 -19.43 -38.06
N PHE A 232 17.69 -19.86 -38.01
CA PHE A 232 17.35 -21.30 -38.10
C PHE A 232 16.91 -21.63 -39.53
N PRO A 233 17.83 -22.00 -40.45
CA PRO A 233 17.51 -22.20 -41.88
C PRO A 233 16.56 -23.38 -42.10
N ASP A 234 16.45 -24.29 -41.19
CA ASP A 234 15.58 -25.47 -41.22
C ASP A 234 14.25 -25.27 -40.44
N LEU A 235 13.93 -24.03 -40.02
CA LEU A 235 12.65 -23.71 -39.43
C LEU A 235 11.57 -23.62 -40.50
N GLU A 236 10.84 -24.69 -40.71
CA GLU A 236 9.75 -24.77 -41.69
C GLU A 236 8.40 -24.91 -41.03
N PHE A 237 7.41 -24.10 -41.49
CA PHE A 237 6.03 -24.21 -41.05
C PHE A 237 5.27 -25.29 -41.84
N LYS A 238 4.66 -26.23 -41.10
CA LYS A 238 3.77 -27.26 -41.64
C LYS A 238 2.32 -27.00 -41.22
N ARG A 239 1.41 -27.17 -42.16
CA ARG A 239 -0.03 -27.02 -41.90
C ARG A 239 -0.57 -28.30 -41.26
N GLY A 240 -1.12 -28.18 -40.07
CA GLY A 240 -1.90 -29.21 -39.39
C GLY A 240 -3.41 -28.85 -39.38
N ASN A 241 -4.22 -29.57 -38.61
CA ASN A 241 -5.64 -29.27 -38.40
C ASN A 241 -5.76 -27.91 -37.69
N ASN A 242 -6.17 -26.85 -38.41
CA ASN A 242 -6.41 -25.50 -37.93
C ASN A 242 -5.19 -24.77 -37.28
N VAL A 243 -3.95 -25.31 -37.39
CA VAL A 243 -2.76 -24.74 -36.82
C VAL A 243 -1.56 -24.90 -37.77
N LEU A 244 -0.70 -23.89 -37.85
CA LEU A 244 0.61 -23.96 -38.45
C LEU A 244 1.64 -24.24 -37.37
N LYS A 245 2.47 -25.25 -37.54
CA LYS A 245 3.51 -25.65 -36.60
C LYS A 245 4.89 -25.63 -37.22
N ALA A 246 5.87 -25.13 -36.46
CA ALA A 246 7.30 -25.23 -36.81
C ALA A 246 8.07 -25.59 -35.55
N SER A 247 9.15 -26.37 -35.71
CA SER A 247 9.99 -26.76 -34.59
C SER A 247 11.44 -26.94 -35.02
N VAL A 248 12.37 -26.63 -34.11
CA VAL A 248 13.82 -26.84 -34.24
C VAL A 248 14.32 -27.42 -32.92
N SER A 249 15.21 -28.42 -33.02
CA SER A 249 15.92 -29.00 -31.87
C SER A 249 17.43 -29.03 -32.15
N ARG A 250 18.22 -28.62 -31.16
CA ARG A 250 19.68 -28.55 -31.22
C ARG A 250 20.30 -29.01 -29.92
N LYS A 251 21.38 -29.71 -29.94
CA LYS A 251 22.21 -30.09 -28.80
C LYS A 251 23.51 -29.31 -28.82
N ASP A 252 24.00 -28.96 -27.63
CA ASP A 252 25.28 -28.25 -27.45
C ASP A 252 25.43 -27.02 -28.40
N TYR A 253 24.39 -26.23 -28.47
CA TYR A 253 24.20 -25.15 -29.44
C TYR A 253 24.26 -23.76 -28.77
N PHE A 254 24.86 -22.79 -29.46
CA PHE A 254 24.79 -21.37 -29.08
C PHE A 254 23.64 -20.69 -29.85
N PRO A 255 22.52 -20.40 -29.21
CA PRO A 255 21.50 -19.55 -29.82
C PRO A 255 22.05 -18.12 -29.98
N GLY A 256 22.28 -17.70 -31.19
CA GLY A 256 23.01 -16.44 -31.47
C GLY A 256 22.25 -15.41 -32.30
N ALA A 257 21.00 -15.67 -32.64
CA ALA A 257 20.27 -14.75 -33.51
C ALA A 257 18.79 -14.57 -33.12
N PRO A 258 18.25 -13.36 -33.37
CA PRO A 258 16.84 -13.10 -33.17
C PRO A 258 15.96 -13.86 -34.18
N LEU A 259 14.78 -14.23 -33.74
CA LEU A 259 13.68 -14.74 -34.57
C LEU A 259 12.70 -13.61 -34.81
N SER A 260 12.43 -13.26 -36.06
CA SER A 260 11.39 -12.29 -36.44
C SER A 260 10.33 -12.98 -37.29
N LEU A 261 9.11 -12.90 -36.89
CA LEU A 261 7.93 -13.42 -37.55
C LEU A 261 7.03 -12.27 -38.00
N PHE A 262 6.69 -12.20 -39.25
CA PHE A 262 5.66 -11.33 -39.76
C PHE A 262 4.43 -12.18 -40.09
N LEU A 263 3.32 -11.90 -39.43
CA LEU A 263 2.07 -12.65 -39.51
C LEU A 263 1.03 -11.81 -40.23
N GLN A 264 0.84 -12.04 -41.52
CA GLN A 264 -0.17 -11.32 -42.32
C GLN A 264 -1.57 -11.59 -41.77
N ARG A 265 -2.27 -10.54 -41.27
CA ARG A 265 -3.61 -10.66 -40.69
C ARG A 265 -4.63 -11.05 -41.75
N LYS A 266 -5.61 -11.89 -41.37
CA LYS A 266 -6.80 -12.06 -42.17
C LYS A 266 -7.61 -10.77 -42.22
N ARG A 267 -8.36 -10.56 -43.31
CA ARG A 267 -9.24 -9.39 -43.49
C ARG A 267 -10.44 -9.41 -42.54
N ASP A 268 -10.89 -10.60 -42.12
CA ASP A 268 -11.96 -10.77 -41.15
C ASP A 268 -11.40 -10.59 -39.73
N ASP A 269 -12.13 -9.83 -38.96
CA ASP A 269 -11.76 -9.56 -37.55
C ASP A 269 -11.86 -10.86 -36.74
N PRO A 270 -10.76 -11.42 -36.20
CA PRO A 270 -10.82 -12.71 -35.49
C PRO A 270 -11.50 -12.57 -34.13
N VAL A 271 -12.40 -13.50 -33.86
CA VAL A 271 -13.09 -13.64 -32.57
C VAL A 271 -12.74 -14.99 -32.00
N PHE A 272 -12.25 -14.97 -30.76
CA PHE A 272 -11.90 -16.16 -29.97
C PHE A 272 -12.85 -16.27 -28.80
N THR A 273 -13.31 -17.48 -28.50
CA THR A 273 -14.24 -17.74 -27.38
C THR A 273 -13.74 -18.89 -26.52
N HIS A 274 -14.16 -18.90 -25.26
CA HIS A 274 -13.95 -19.99 -24.32
C HIS A 274 -15.14 -20.10 -23.38
N THR A 275 -15.65 -21.32 -23.18
CA THR A 275 -16.76 -21.57 -22.27
C THR A 275 -16.24 -22.25 -21.00
N ASN A 276 -16.38 -21.58 -19.87
CA ASN A 276 -16.02 -22.09 -18.55
C ASN A 276 -17.32 -22.22 -17.70
N GLY A 277 -17.83 -23.43 -17.61
CA GLY A 277 -19.07 -23.71 -16.91
C GLY A 277 -20.28 -23.04 -17.57
N LYS A 278 -20.84 -21.99 -16.94
CA LYS A 278 -22.04 -21.30 -17.39
C LYS A 278 -21.76 -20.02 -18.18
N GLU A 279 -20.53 -19.61 -18.28
CA GLU A 279 -20.13 -18.34 -18.90
C GLU A 279 -19.24 -18.58 -20.11
N THR A 280 -19.58 -17.89 -21.21
CA THR A 280 -18.73 -17.87 -22.41
C THR A 280 -18.05 -16.53 -22.51
N TYR A 281 -16.72 -16.57 -22.47
CA TYR A 281 -15.86 -15.40 -22.64
C TYR A 281 -15.51 -15.21 -24.11
N PHE A 282 -15.35 -13.97 -24.55
CA PHE A 282 -14.87 -13.67 -25.90
C PHE A 282 -13.75 -12.64 -25.88
N TYR A 283 -12.89 -12.72 -26.87
CA TYR A 283 -11.80 -11.80 -27.18
C TYR A 283 -11.79 -11.57 -28.69
N ALA A 284 -11.86 -10.32 -29.12
CA ALA A 284 -11.84 -9.95 -30.51
C ALA A 284 -10.78 -8.89 -30.79
N ASP A 285 -10.05 -9.06 -31.89
CA ASP A 285 -8.99 -8.17 -32.32
C ASP A 285 -9.30 -7.58 -33.69
N LEU A 286 -9.68 -6.30 -33.68
CA LEU A 286 -10.16 -5.62 -34.87
C LEU A 286 -9.03 -4.91 -35.63
N THR A 287 -9.06 -5.04 -36.94
CA THR A 287 -8.24 -4.25 -37.82
C THR A 287 -8.84 -2.85 -37.99
N VAL A 288 -8.43 -1.92 -37.14
CA VAL A 288 -8.85 -0.54 -37.21
C VAL A 288 -7.60 0.33 -37.31
N LYS A 289 -7.47 1.03 -38.45
CA LYS A 289 -6.32 1.94 -38.66
C LYS A 289 -6.45 3.17 -37.78
N PRO A 290 -5.43 3.52 -36.99
CA PRO A 290 -5.47 4.73 -36.21
C PRO A 290 -5.52 5.94 -37.12
N SER A 291 -6.39 6.87 -36.84
CA SER A 291 -6.48 8.12 -37.56
C SER A 291 -6.65 9.31 -36.62
N SER A 292 -6.29 10.46 -37.11
CA SER A 292 -6.46 11.70 -36.37
C SER A 292 -6.83 12.84 -37.31
N LYS A 293 -7.66 13.76 -36.84
CA LYS A 293 -7.97 15.00 -37.49
C LYS A 293 -7.46 16.19 -36.69
N ASN A 294 -7.28 17.34 -37.36
CA ASN A 294 -6.99 18.58 -36.64
C ASN A 294 -8.18 18.92 -35.74
N LYS A 295 -7.87 19.30 -34.51
CA LYS A 295 -8.84 19.72 -33.53
C LYS A 295 -9.26 21.16 -33.78
N ASN A 296 -10.50 21.51 -33.53
CA ASN A 296 -10.87 22.93 -33.39
C ASN A 296 -10.17 23.45 -32.14
N PHE A 297 -9.38 24.50 -32.31
CA PHE A 297 -8.65 25.07 -31.18
C PHE A 297 -9.60 25.82 -30.26
N PRO A 298 -9.36 25.74 -28.93
CA PRO A 298 -10.19 26.42 -27.95
C PRO A 298 -10.06 27.92 -28.07
N LYS A 299 -11.18 28.64 -27.91
CA LYS A 299 -11.17 30.10 -27.72
C LYS A 299 -10.91 30.45 -26.26
N LYS A 300 -11.33 29.56 -25.36
CA LYS A 300 -11.14 29.66 -23.91
C LYS A 300 -10.48 28.37 -23.41
N ALA A 301 -9.31 28.46 -22.84
CA ALA A 301 -8.59 27.36 -22.23
C ALA A 301 -8.43 27.61 -20.73
N ALA A 302 -8.37 26.53 -19.93
CA ALA A 302 -7.95 26.60 -18.53
C ALA A 302 -6.64 25.89 -18.36
N VAL A 303 -5.70 26.48 -17.64
CA VAL A 303 -4.45 25.84 -17.20
C VAL A 303 -4.52 25.64 -15.70
N ILE A 304 -4.52 24.38 -15.27
CA ILE A 304 -4.59 23.98 -13.87
C ILE A 304 -3.25 23.36 -13.48
N TRP A 305 -2.62 23.95 -12.48
CA TRP A 305 -1.23 23.67 -12.14
C TRP A 305 -1.11 23.08 -10.74
N ASP A 306 -0.61 21.88 -10.65
CA ASP A 306 -0.29 21.27 -9.36
C ASP A 306 0.96 21.94 -8.77
N MET A 307 0.80 22.51 -7.58
CA MET A 307 1.87 23.15 -6.80
C MET A 307 2.10 22.45 -5.45
N SER A 308 1.72 21.19 -5.33
CA SER A 308 2.03 20.38 -4.15
C SER A 308 3.53 20.12 -4.01
N LEU A 309 3.95 19.60 -2.85
CA LEU A 309 5.37 19.29 -2.63
C LEU A 309 5.89 18.27 -3.63
N SER A 310 5.13 17.21 -3.92
CA SER A 310 5.49 16.17 -4.90
C SER A 310 5.62 16.73 -6.32
N ALA A 311 4.82 17.75 -6.66
CA ALA A 311 4.88 18.43 -7.95
C ALA A 311 6.23 19.09 -8.23
N GLY A 312 7.04 19.36 -7.20
CA GLY A 312 8.41 19.84 -7.33
C GLY A 312 9.36 18.86 -8.05
N LYS A 313 8.98 17.58 -8.14
CA LYS A 313 9.72 16.56 -8.89
C LYS A 313 9.40 16.55 -10.39
N ARG A 314 8.42 17.31 -10.87
CA ARG A 314 8.05 17.41 -12.28
C ARG A 314 9.13 18.14 -13.09
N ASN A 315 9.24 17.82 -14.37
CA ASN A 315 10.16 18.50 -15.29
C ASN A 315 9.48 19.73 -15.91
N ILE A 316 9.61 20.87 -15.23
CA ILE A 316 8.99 22.13 -15.63
C ILE A 316 9.42 22.60 -17.01
N GLU A 317 10.66 22.33 -17.42
CA GLU A 317 11.18 22.73 -18.74
C GLU A 317 10.43 22.01 -19.88
N LYS A 318 10.19 20.71 -19.74
CA LYS A 318 9.39 19.95 -20.72
C LYS A 318 7.95 20.43 -20.78
N GLU A 319 7.36 20.78 -19.63
CA GLU A 319 5.99 21.28 -19.54
C GLU A 319 5.84 22.66 -20.19
N LEU A 320 6.77 23.58 -19.89
CA LEU A 320 6.79 24.93 -20.50
C LEU A 320 7.04 24.83 -22.00
N ALA A 321 7.95 23.95 -22.46
CA ALA A 321 8.18 23.70 -23.88
C ALA A 321 6.93 23.18 -24.60
N LEU A 322 6.14 22.33 -23.93
CA LEU A 322 4.86 21.85 -24.45
C LEU A 322 3.84 23.00 -24.56
N LEU A 323 3.74 23.87 -23.54
CA LEU A 323 2.88 25.05 -23.56
C LEU A 323 3.30 26.05 -24.65
N ASP A 324 4.61 26.29 -24.86
CA ASP A 324 5.13 27.10 -25.96
C ASP A 324 4.68 26.56 -27.32
N ALA A 325 4.81 25.25 -27.54
CA ALA A 325 4.40 24.61 -28.79
C ALA A 325 2.87 24.67 -28.98
N TYR A 326 2.11 24.48 -27.89
CA TYR A 326 0.65 24.54 -27.91
C TYR A 326 0.14 25.94 -28.23
N PHE A 327 0.57 26.95 -27.47
CA PHE A 327 0.12 28.36 -27.68
C PHE A 327 0.54 28.91 -29.02
N LYS A 328 1.74 28.61 -29.52
CA LYS A 328 2.15 28.93 -30.89
C LYS A 328 1.19 28.37 -31.94
N LYS A 329 0.70 27.13 -31.69
CA LYS A 329 -0.15 26.44 -32.65
C LYS A 329 -1.58 26.94 -32.65
N ILE A 330 -2.15 27.25 -31.48
CA ILE A 330 -3.52 27.78 -31.38
C ILE A 330 -3.60 29.28 -31.77
N GLY A 331 -2.49 30.00 -31.67
CA GLY A 331 -2.36 31.41 -32.08
C GLY A 331 -2.99 32.40 -31.09
N GLY A 332 -4.15 32.12 -30.53
CA GLY A 332 -4.84 33.02 -29.58
C GLY A 332 -5.91 32.31 -28.78
N ALA A 333 -6.01 32.66 -27.49
CA ALA A 333 -7.05 32.17 -26.57
C ALA A 333 -7.13 33.06 -25.32
N GLU A 334 -8.30 33.15 -24.71
CA GLU A 334 -8.45 33.51 -23.29
C GLU A 334 -8.03 32.34 -22.44
N VAL A 335 -7.16 32.55 -21.44
CA VAL A 335 -6.67 31.49 -20.58
C VAL A 335 -7.02 31.84 -19.13
N GLU A 336 -7.75 30.93 -18.47
CA GLU A 336 -7.97 30.96 -17.01
C GLU A 336 -6.91 30.08 -16.36
N PHE A 337 -6.14 30.61 -15.42
CA PHE A 337 -5.10 29.92 -14.70
C PHE A 337 -5.43 29.79 -13.23
N ALA A 338 -5.23 28.61 -12.65
CA ALA A 338 -5.22 28.41 -11.20
C ALA A 338 -4.23 27.32 -10.83
N ALA A 339 -3.58 27.50 -9.69
CA ALA A 339 -2.74 26.47 -9.09
C ALA A 339 -3.48 25.81 -7.92
N PHE A 340 -3.05 24.58 -7.56
CA PHE A 340 -3.64 23.86 -6.44
C PHE A 340 -2.62 22.99 -5.69
N ASN A 341 -2.91 22.83 -4.41
CA ASN A 341 -2.31 21.84 -3.49
C ASN A 341 -3.42 21.31 -2.58
N ILE A 342 -3.42 21.60 -1.28
CA ILE A 342 -4.54 21.31 -0.36
C ILE A 342 -5.75 22.20 -0.63
N LYS A 343 -5.60 23.30 -1.36
CA LYS A 343 -6.63 24.22 -1.80
C LYS A 343 -6.32 24.72 -3.20
N MET A 344 -7.32 25.23 -3.89
CA MET A 344 -7.17 25.83 -5.22
C MET A 344 -7.07 27.33 -5.09
N THR A 345 -6.14 27.97 -5.84
CA THR A 345 -6.05 29.44 -5.91
C THR A 345 -7.23 30.00 -6.68
N PRO A 346 -7.57 31.28 -6.49
CA PRO A 346 -8.50 31.98 -7.38
C PRO A 346 -8.02 31.92 -8.84
N PHE A 347 -8.98 31.95 -9.78
CA PHE A 347 -8.66 31.95 -11.18
C PHE A 347 -8.17 33.34 -11.61
N GLU A 348 -7.03 33.36 -12.29
CA GLU A 348 -6.46 34.54 -12.96
C GLU A 348 -6.67 34.45 -14.47
N LYS A 349 -6.86 35.56 -15.13
CA LYS A 349 -7.16 35.62 -16.58
C LYS A 349 -5.99 36.19 -17.37
N TYR A 350 -5.63 35.46 -18.42
CA TYR A 350 -4.56 35.85 -19.34
C TYR A 350 -5.09 35.84 -20.78
N THR A 351 -4.49 36.64 -21.61
CA THR A 351 -4.77 36.64 -23.06
C THR A 351 -3.53 36.17 -23.81
N VAL A 352 -3.68 35.09 -24.53
CA VAL A 352 -2.67 34.62 -25.48
C VAL A 352 -2.98 35.26 -26.84
N ALA A 353 -2.05 36.01 -27.41
CA ALA A 353 -2.18 36.65 -28.73
C ALA A 353 -0.96 36.31 -29.59
N LYS A 354 -1.18 35.84 -30.83
CA LYS A 354 -0.14 35.38 -31.76
C LYS A 354 0.85 34.38 -31.12
N GLY A 355 0.35 33.57 -30.21
CA GLY A 355 1.13 32.54 -29.45
C GLY A 355 1.98 33.13 -28.31
N ALA A 356 1.90 34.41 -28.02
CA ALA A 356 2.60 35.04 -26.90
C ALA A 356 1.82 34.83 -25.58
N TRP A 357 2.47 34.28 -24.55
CA TRP A 357 1.88 33.99 -23.24
C TRP A 357 2.86 34.30 -22.07
N GLY A 358 3.72 35.30 -22.28
CA GLY A 358 4.83 35.60 -21.41
C GLY A 358 4.46 35.94 -19.96
N GLU A 359 3.31 36.57 -19.70
CA GLU A 359 2.88 36.90 -18.34
C GLU A 359 2.48 35.64 -17.58
N LEU A 360 1.65 34.76 -18.16
CA LEU A 360 1.31 33.46 -17.56
C LEU A 360 2.58 32.62 -17.31
N ARG A 361 3.55 32.66 -18.26
CA ARG A 361 4.82 31.92 -18.06
C ARG A 361 5.62 32.46 -16.88
N LYS A 362 5.67 33.75 -16.66
CA LYS A 362 6.34 34.35 -15.51
C LYS A 362 5.70 33.90 -14.19
N ASP A 363 4.37 33.88 -14.13
CA ASP A 363 3.65 33.53 -12.93
C ASP A 363 3.77 32.03 -12.60
N ILE A 364 3.74 31.15 -13.62
CA ILE A 364 4.05 29.73 -13.44
C ILE A 364 5.47 29.54 -12.86
N LEU A 365 6.47 30.25 -13.36
CA LEU A 365 7.85 30.16 -12.89
C LEU A 365 8.08 30.70 -11.46
N ARG A 366 7.14 31.49 -10.92
CA ARG A 366 7.17 31.99 -9.54
C ARG A 366 6.57 31.01 -8.55
N ILE A 367 5.86 29.98 -9.02
CA ILE A 367 5.22 29.00 -8.15
C ILE A 367 6.29 28.21 -7.41
N VAL A 368 6.17 28.19 -6.09
CA VAL A 368 6.96 27.32 -5.22
C VAL A 368 6.07 26.18 -4.77
N CYS A 369 6.50 24.95 -5.04
CA CYS A 369 5.75 23.74 -4.67
C CYS A 369 5.73 23.58 -3.16
N ASP A 370 4.52 23.52 -2.56
CA ASP A 370 4.31 23.45 -1.13
C ASP A 370 2.97 22.83 -0.76
N GLY A 371 2.94 22.09 0.37
CA GLY A 371 1.74 21.43 0.87
C GLY A 371 1.40 20.12 0.16
N ALA A 372 0.43 19.39 0.69
CA ALA A 372 -0.06 18.13 0.13
C ALA A 372 -1.01 18.33 -1.06
N THR A 373 -1.26 17.25 -1.79
CA THR A 373 -2.22 17.22 -2.91
C THR A 373 -3.61 16.81 -2.42
N ARG A 374 -4.63 17.56 -2.80
CA ARG A 374 -6.02 17.26 -2.44
C ARG A 374 -6.99 17.54 -3.61
N PHE A 375 -7.38 16.50 -4.34
CA PHE A 375 -8.21 16.62 -5.55
C PHE A 375 -9.66 16.98 -5.28
N ASP A 376 -10.25 16.62 -4.14
CA ASP A 376 -11.64 17.00 -3.81
C ASP A 376 -11.82 18.51 -3.61
N LYS A 377 -10.74 19.27 -3.52
CA LYS A 377 -10.75 20.75 -3.51
C LYS A 377 -10.57 21.38 -4.89
N VAL A 378 -10.27 20.58 -5.91
CA VAL A 378 -10.10 21.06 -7.28
C VAL A 378 -11.43 20.96 -8.01
N ASN A 379 -12.14 22.07 -8.11
CA ASN A 379 -13.45 22.12 -8.75
C ASN A 379 -13.34 22.57 -10.21
N LEU A 380 -13.37 21.62 -11.12
CA LEU A 380 -13.32 21.86 -12.57
C LEU A 380 -14.70 21.89 -13.25
N LYS A 381 -15.78 21.54 -12.52
CA LYS A 381 -17.14 21.39 -13.10
C LYS A 381 -17.75 22.72 -13.55
N ASN A 382 -17.41 23.81 -12.90
CA ASN A 382 -18.00 25.12 -13.11
C ASN A 382 -17.16 26.03 -14.04
N LEU A 383 -16.06 25.54 -14.58
CA LEU A 383 -15.24 26.25 -15.54
C LEU A 383 -16.02 26.48 -16.86
N LYS A 384 -15.83 27.65 -17.42
CA LYS A 384 -16.38 28.03 -18.75
C LYS A 384 -15.28 27.99 -19.80
N ALA A 385 -14.58 26.86 -19.89
CA ALA A 385 -13.50 26.63 -20.83
C ALA A 385 -13.91 25.58 -21.88
N ASP A 386 -13.31 25.67 -23.07
CA ASP A 386 -13.48 24.70 -24.16
C ASP A 386 -12.56 23.47 -23.91
N GLU A 387 -11.47 23.68 -23.19
CA GLU A 387 -10.47 22.65 -22.84
C GLU A 387 -9.72 23.02 -21.57
N ILE A 388 -9.32 21.99 -20.80
CA ILE A 388 -8.49 22.11 -19.60
C ILE A 388 -7.15 21.44 -19.86
N LEU A 389 -6.04 22.12 -19.57
CA LEU A 389 -4.69 21.57 -19.48
C LEU A 389 -4.35 21.40 -18.01
N LEU A 390 -4.27 20.16 -17.55
CA LEU A 390 -4.00 19.81 -16.15
C LEU A 390 -2.60 19.23 -16.03
N PHE A 391 -1.73 19.90 -15.27
CA PHE A 391 -0.36 19.46 -14.98
C PHE A 391 -0.28 18.93 -13.58
N THR A 392 -0.09 17.61 -13.42
CA THR A 392 -0.04 16.93 -12.10
C THR A 392 0.57 15.53 -12.24
N ASP A 393 1.10 14.98 -11.14
CA ASP A 393 1.50 13.57 -11.03
C ASP A 393 0.33 12.62 -10.74
N GLY A 394 -0.85 13.14 -10.39
CA GLY A 394 -2.06 12.37 -10.11
C GLY A 394 -2.06 11.68 -8.75
N ILE A 395 -1.12 11.97 -7.87
CA ILE A 395 -1.04 11.39 -6.53
C ILE A 395 -1.76 12.32 -5.54
N SER A 396 -2.99 11.96 -5.10
CA SER A 396 -3.68 12.67 -4.03
C SER A 396 -3.25 12.08 -2.69
N THR A 397 -2.54 12.86 -1.90
CA THR A 397 -2.04 12.41 -0.60
C THR A 397 -3.07 12.57 0.52
N LEU A 398 -4.03 13.48 0.35
CA LEU A 398 -5.12 13.73 1.29
C LEU A 398 -6.48 13.75 0.58
N GLY A 399 -7.52 13.32 1.27
CA GLY A 399 -8.89 13.34 0.77
C GLY A 399 -9.16 12.31 -0.34
N ASP A 400 -10.09 12.63 -1.26
CA ASP A 400 -10.45 11.75 -2.38
C ASP A 400 -9.32 11.76 -3.44
N THR A 401 -9.01 10.60 -3.98
CA THR A 401 -8.00 10.42 -5.05
C THR A 401 -8.54 10.77 -6.43
N ARG A 402 -9.81 11.13 -6.56
CA ARG A 402 -10.48 11.38 -7.83
C ARG A 402 -10.60 12.86 -8.13
N LEU A 403 -10.20 13.24 -9.34
CA LEU A 403 -10.47 14.55 -9.89
C LEU A 403 -11.74 14.50 -10.74
N GLU A 404 -12.73 15.34 -10.42
CA GLU A 404 -13.97 15.43 -11.17
C GLU A 404 -13.92 16.59 -12.18
N ALA A 405 -13.75 16.25 -13.46
CA ALA A 405 -13.55 17.21 -14.55
C ALA A 405 -14.84 17.73 -15.24
N GLY A 406 -16.00 17.19 -14.88
CA GLY A 406 -17.26 17.53 -15.59
C GLY A 406 -17.25 17.04 -17.06
N ASN A 407 -17.80 17.86 -17.95
CA ASN A 407 -17.93 17.55 -19.38
C ASN A 407 -16.88 18.24 -20.27
N ILE A 408 -15.95 18.97 -19.68
CA ILE A 408 -14.89 19.69 -20.42
C ILE A 408 -13.75 18.70 -20.67
N PRO A 409 -13.24 18.56 -21.92
CA PRO A 409 -12.09 17.71 -22.20
C PRO A 409 -10.86 18.15 -21.40
N VAL A 410 -10.24 17.24 -20.67
CA VAL A 410 -9.03 17.51 -19.90
C VAL A 410 -7.84 16.82 -20.56
N ALA A 411 -6.89 17.61 -21.03
CA ALA A 411 -5.58 17.13 -21.36
C ALA A 411 -4.75 17.05 -20.07
N VAL A 412 -4.49 15.83 -19.61
CA VAL A 412 -3.72 15.58 -18.40
C VAL A 412 -2.26 15.37 -18.78
N ILE A 413 -1.37 16.17 -18.23
CA ILE A 413 0.05 16.20 -18.56
C ILE A 413 0.85 15.80 -17.32
N ASN A 414 1.71 14.79 -17.47
CA ASN A 414 2.67 14.35 -16.48
C ASN A 414 4.10 14.50 -16.98
N SER A 415 5.00 14.90 -16.08
CA SER A 415 6.45 14.90 -16.32
C SER A 415 7.22 14.32 -15.14
N CYS A 416 6.51 13.86 -14.09
CA CYS A 416 7.09 13.19 -12.94
C CYS A 416 7.41 11.73 -13.27
N ALA A 417 8.47 11.17 -12.70
CA ALA A 417 8.81 9.75 -12.83
C ALA A 417 7.81 8.88 -12.07
N GLU A 418 7.47 9.29 -10.85
CA GLU A 418 6.45 8.65 -10.01
C GLU A 418 5.10 9.36 -10.24
N PHE A 419 4.08 8.59 -10.63
CA PHE A 419 2.75 9.16 -10.89
C PHE A 419 1.64 8.10 -10.83
N ASN A 420 0.42 8.54 -10.57
CA ASN A 420 -0.74 7.67 -10.54
C ASN A 420 -1.37 7.54 -11.94
N TYR A 421 -0.89 6.56 -12.72
CA TYR A 421 -1.37 6.31 -14.09
C TYR A 421 -2.90 6.14 -14.17
N GLY A 422 -3.50 5.39 -13.23
CA GLY A 422 -4.94 5.13 -13.21
C GLY A 422 -5.77 6.41 -13.06
N ALA A 423 -5.39 7.28 -12.10
CA ALA A 423 -6.07 8.55 -11.86
C ALA A 423 -5.93 9.50 -13.07
N LEU A 424 -4.72 9.63 -13.64
CA LEU A 424 -4.46 10.52 -14.78
C LEU A 424 -5.18 10.04 -16.05
N MET A 425 -5.02 8.77 -16.41
CA MET A 425 -5.69 8.19 -17.57
C MET A 425 -7.21 8.18 -17.38
N GLY A 426 -7.70 7.84 -16.19
CA GLY A 426 -9.13 7.84 -15.87
C GLY A 426 -9.76 9.23 -16.01
N THR A 427 -9.09 10.29 -15.55
CA THR A 427 -9.54 11.67 -15.69
C THR A 427 -9.60 12.07 -17.17
N ALA A 428 -8.55 11.78 -17.94
CA ALA A 428 -8.50 12.08 -19.37
C ALA A 428 -9.60 11.34 -20.16
N LEU A 429 -9.77 10.02 -19.93
CA LEU A 429 -10.78 9.25 -20.66
C LEU A 429 -12.21 9.66 -20.32
N LYS A 430 -12.53 9.85 -19.03
CA LYS A 430 -13.87 10.23 -18.56
C LYS A 430 -14.29 11.60 -19.08
N SER A 431 -13.35 12.55 -19.16
CA SER A 431 -13.60 13.89 -19.72
C SER A 431 -13.61 13.94 -21.25
N GLY A 432 -13.19 12.88 -21.93
CA GLY A 432 -13.02 12.83 -23.38
C GLY A 432 -11.76 13.54 -23.90
N GLY A 433 -10.82 13.85 -23.00
CA GLY A 433 -9.52 14.46 -23.30
C GLY A 433 -8.41 13.48 -23.64
N VAL A 434 -7.18 13.79 -23.23
CA VAL A 434 -5.97 12.99 -23.53
C VAL A 434 -5.03 12.95 -22.33
N PHE A 435 -4.40 11.80 -22.08
CA PHE A 435 -3.27 11.69 -21.15
C PHE A 435 -1.95 11.75 -21.93
N ILE A 436 -1.00 12.55 -21.45
CA ILE A 436 0.33 12.77 -22.04
C ILE A 436 1.38 12.62 -20.93
N ASP A 437 2.20 11.58 -21.05
CA ASP A 437 3.38 11.43 -20.21
C ASP A 437 4.63 11.91 -20.97
N LEU A 438 5.19 13.04 -20.55
CA LEU A 438 6.37 13.68 -21.15
C LEU A 438 7.69 12.92 -20.92
N ASN A 439 7.66 11.84 -20.14
CA ASN A 439 8.80 10.94 -19.99
C ASN A 439 8.78 9.84 -21.05
N SER A 440 7.60 9.49 -21.58
CA SER A 440 7.43 8.42 -22.56
C SER A 440 7.27 8.92 -24.01
N VAL A 441 6.93 10.21 -24.23
CA VAL A 441 6.74 10.77 -25.57
C VAL A 441 7.61 12.00 -25.80
N SER A 442 8.10 12.17 -27.05
CA SER A 442 8.83 13.39 -27.43
C SER A 442 7.93 14.62 -27.38
N GLY A 443 8.50 15.81 -27.13
CA GLY A 443 7.75 17.07 -27.12
C GLY A 443 6.97 17.33 -28.40
N LYS A 444 7.53 16.96 -29.59
CA LYS A 444 6.81 17.03 -30.88
C LYS A 444 5.57 16.13 -30.89
N LYS A 445 5.68 14.91 -30.39
CA LYS A 445 4.54 13.97 -30.28
C LYS A 445 3.50 14.47 -29.28
N ALA A 446 3.93 15.00 -28.13
CA ALA A 446 3.05 15.59 -27.13
C ALA A 446 2.24 16.77 -27.70
N ALA A 447 2.88 17.69 -28.40
CA ALA A 447 2.21 18.79 -29.07
C ALA A 447 1.22 18.33 -30.18
N GLN A 448 1.53 17.23 -30.88
CA GLN A 448 0.59 16.62 -31.81
C GLN A 448 -0.63 16.04 -31.09
N LEU A 449 -0.44 15.35 -29.94
CA LEU A 449 -1.53 14.78 -29.16
C LEU A 449 -2.49 15.87 -28.65
N LEU A 450 -1.98 17.04 -28.24
CA LEU A 450 -2.80 18.18 -27.83
C LEU A 450 -3.59 18.80 -29.00
N SER A 451 -3.05 18.79 -30.19
CA SER A 451 -3.60 19.51 -31.33
C SER A 451 -4.47 18.68 -32.29
N LYS A 452 -4.55 17.36 -32.02
CA LYS A 452 -5.31 16.43 -32.87
C LYS A 452 -6.33 15.66 -32.06
N SER A 453 -7.53 15.49 -32.63
CA SER A 453 -8.52 14.51 -32.12
C SER A 453 -8.17 13.15 -32.70
N ARG A 454 -7.99 12.14 -31.83
CA ARG A 454 -7.70 10.77 -32.25
C ARG A 454 -9.00 9.97 -32.42
N LEU A 455 -8.97 9.03 -33.35
CA LEU A 455 -10.04 8.05 -33.50
C LEU A 455 -10.18 7.26 -32.21
N LYS A 456 -11.40 7.06 -31.73
CA LYS A 456 -11.73 6.32 -30.53
C LYS A 456 -13.01 5.53 -30.71
N LEU A 457 -13.19 4.52 -29.85
CA LEU A 457 -14.50 3.88 -29.68
C LEU A 457 -15.45 4.89 -29.03
N VAL A 458 -16.51 5.27 -29.74
CA VAL A 458 -17.49 6.25 -29.25
C VAL A 458 -18.63 5.58 -28.52
N SER A 459 -19.12 4.46 -29.06
CA SER A 459 -20.23 3.70 -28.44
C SER A 459 -20.28 2.26 -28.95
N TYR A 460 -21.03 1.46 -28.21
CA TYR A 460 -21.50 0.13 -28.69
C TYR A 460 -23.03 0.04 -28.68
N SER A 461 -23.55 -0.81 -29.57
CA SER A 461 -24.94 -1.23 -29.58
C SER A 461 -25.00 -2.76 -29.59
N PHE A 462 -25.66 -3.34 -28.60
CA PHE A 462 -25.80 -4.78 -28.42
C PHE A 462 -27.02 -5.09 -27.55
N ASP A 463 -27.50 -6.33 -27.60
CA ASP A 463 -28.55 -6.84 -26.72
C ASP A 463 -27.94 -7.14 -25.31
N LYS A 464 -28.36 -6.39 -24.31
CA LYS A 464 -27.89 -6.51 -22.93
C LYS A 464 -28.26 -7.85 -22.28
N ASN A 465 -29.25 -8.58 -22.81
CA ASN A 465 -29.59 -9.91 -22.34
C ASN A 465 -28.64 -10.98 -22.89
N LYS A 466 -28.00 -10.69 -24.04
CA LYS A 466 -27.06 -11.60 -24.72
C LYS A 466 -25.59 -11.33 -24.42
N ILE A 467 -25.24 -10.12 -24.02
CA ILE A 467 -23.86 -9.73 -23.65
C ILE A 467 -23.90 -9.01 -22.31
N LYS A 468 -23.18 -9.54 -21.31
CA LYS A 468 -23.18 -8.99 -19.94
C LYS A 468 -22.17 -7.86 -19.75
N GLU A 469 -20.95 -8.06 -20.17
CA GLU A 469 -19.83 -7.15 -19.93
C GLU A 469 -19.00 -6.98 -21.19
N ILE A 470 -18.49 -5.76 -21.41
CA ILE A 470 -17.58 -5.42 -22.52
C ILE A 470 -16.49 -4.47 -22.02
N TYR A 471 -15.26 -4.73 -22.42
CA TYR A 471 -14.08 -3.92 -22.17
C TYR A 471 -13.22 -3.80 -23.44
N PRO A 472 -12.58 -2.63 -23.67
CA PRO A 472 -12.59 -1.40 -22.86
C PRO A 472 -13.92 -0.66 -23.00
N LYS A 473 -14.15 0.34 -22.14
CA LYS A 473 -15.34 1.19 -22.21
C LYS A 473 -15.24 2.22 -23.35
N ALA A 474 -16.38 2.81 -23.72
CA ALA A 474 -16.42 3.91 -24.68
C ALA A 474 -15.52 5.07 -24.24
N GLY A 475 -14.90 5.75 -25.21
CA GLY A 475 -13.87 6.77 -24.99
C GLY A 475 -12.45 6.28 -25.26
N THR A 476 -12.21 4.98 -25.30
CA THR A 476 -10.87 4.41 -25.53
C THR A 476 -10.37 4.73 -26.93
N PRO A 477 -9.17 5.34 -27.06
CA PRO A 477 -8.58 5.64 -28.38
C PRO A 477 -8.15 4.35 -29.10
N VAL A 478 -8.20 4.43 -30.43
CA VAL A 478 -7.64 3.40 -31.32
C VAL A 478 -6.15 3.63 -31.43
N GLU A 479 -5.38 2.56 -31.16
CA GLU A 479 -3.94 2.50 -31.38
C GLU A 479 -3.65 1.71 -32.66
N ASP A 480 -2.65 0.86 -32.68
CA ASP A 480 -2.28 0.05 -33.85
C ASP A 480 -3.30 -1.03 -34.19
N SER A 481 -4.08 -1.45 -33.21
CA SER A 481 -5.25 -2.34 -33.33
C SER A 481 -6.30 -1.95 -32.31
N PHE A 482 -7.50 -2.49 -32.42
CA PHE A 482 -8.55 -2.30 -31.42
C PHE A 482 -9.04 -3.66 -30.91
N VAL A 483 -8.67 -3.96 -29.68
CA VAL A 483 -9.05 -5.20 -29.00
C VAL A 483 -10.20 -4.94 -28.04
N PHE A 484 -11.22 -5.81 -28.06
CA PHE A 484 -12.26 -5.80 -27.06
C PHE A 484 -12.59 -7.22 -26.58
N SER A 485 -13.10 -7.33 -25.38
CA SER A 485 -13.44 -8.61 -24.74
C SER A 485 -14.66 -8.45 -23.87
N GLY A 486 -15.32 -9.58 -23.56
CA GLY A 486 -16.51 -9.54 -22.73
C GLY A 486 -17.04 -10.93 -22.39
N ILE A 487 -18.28 -10.95 -21.87
CA ILE A 487 -19.00 -12.17 -21.52
C ILE A 487 -20.26 -12.28 -22.38
N LEU A 488 -20.37 -13.38 -23.13
CA LEU A 488 -21.51 -13.75 -23.92
C LEU A 488 -22.45 -14.60 -23.06
N ALA A 489 -23.74 -14.22 -22.98
CA ALA A 489 -24.78 -14.89 -22.21
C ALA A 489 -25.71 -15.75 -23.06
N SER A 490 -25.48 -15.79 -24.37
CA SER A 490 -26.24 -16.60 -25.35
C SER A 490 -25.27 -17.29 -26.30
N PRO A 491 -25.66 -18.37 -26.98
CA PRO A 491 -24.80 -19.04 -27.96
C PRO A 491 -24.32 -18.13 -29.10
N GLU A 492 -25.15 -17.16 -29.48
CA GLU A 492 -24.83 -16.20 -30.53
C GLU A 492 -25.32 -14.78 -30.20
N SER A 493 -24.56 -13.77 -30.60
CA SER A 493 -24.94 -12.37 -30.51
C SER A 493 -24.23 -11.56 -31.60
N GLU A 494 -24.72 -10.35 -31.82
CA GLU A 494 -24.04 -9.34 -32.65
C GLU A 494 -23.79 -8.09 -31.81
N ILE A 495 -22.63 -7.48 -32.01
CA ILE A 495 -22.28 -6.18 -31.42
C ILE A 495 -21.94 -5.21 -32.57
N THR A 496 -22.46 -3.99 -32.49
CA THR A 496 -22.08 -2.89 -33.37
C THR A 496 -21.22 -1.91 -32.60
N LEU A 497 -19.99 -1.68 -33.06
CA LEU A 497 -19.01 -0.73 -32.52
C LEU A 497 -19.01 0.52 -33.39
N SER A 498 -19.12 1.70 -32.78
CA SER A 498 -19.07 2.99 -33.49
C SER A 498 -17.76 3.68 -33.21
N PHE A 499 -16.98 3.93 -34.22
CA PHE A 499 -15.70 4.63 -34.14
C PHE A 499 -15.81 6.04 -34.69
N GLY A 500 -15.21 6.99 -33.98
CA GLY A 500 -15.28 8.39 -34.37
C GLY A 500 -14.39 9.25 -33.48
N TYR A 501 -14.52 10.54 -33.58
CA TYR A 501 -13.78 11.52 -32.81
C TYR A 501 -14.56 12.00 -31.59
N ASP A 502 -15.88 12.03 -31.71
CA ASP A 502 -16.84 12.33 -30.65
C ASP A 502 -18.24 11.78 -31.04
N LYS A 503 -19.25 11.97 -30.17
CA LYS A 503 -20.61 11.45 -30.38
C LYS A 503 -21.29 11.99 -31.65
N ASN A 504 -20.89 13.17 -32.11
CA ASN A 504 -21.45 13.82 -33.30
C ASN A 504 -20.64 13.55 -34.57
N ASN A 505 -19.45 12.93 -34.43
CA ASN A 505 -18.50 12.68 -35.51
C ASN A 505 -18.12 11.20 -35.56
N ILE A 506 -19.10 10.33 -35.83
CA ILE A 506 -18.88 8.92 -36.12
C ILE A 506 -18.29 8.81 -37.55
N VAL A 507 -17.14 8.12 -37.64
CA VAL A 507 -16.43 7.91 -38.93
C VAL A 507 -16.92 6.64 -39.61
N PHE A 508 -17.08 5.56 -38.85
CA PHE A 508 -17.61 4.29 -39.34
C PHE A 508 -18.12 3.43 -38.18
N THR A 509 -18.86 2.38 -38.58
CA THR A 509 -19.31 1.35 -37.65
C THR A 509 -18.79 -0.03 -38.06
N ARG A 510 -18.57 -0.92 -37.10
CA ARG A 510 -18.23 -2.33 -37.32
C ARG A 510 -19.26 -3.22 -36.64
N LYS A 511 -19.76 -4.17 -37.36
CA LYS A 511 -20.65 -5.23 -36.85
C LYS A 511 -19.83 -6.50 -36.68
N ILE A 512 -19.81 -7.02 -35.48
CA ILE A 512 -19.05 -8.24 -35.12
C ILE A 512 -20.04 -9.29 -34.63
N LYS A 513 -19.99 -10.44 -35.28
CA LYS A 513 -20.73 -11.63 -34.83
C LYS A 513 -19.92 -12.36 -33.78
N LEU A 514 -20.58 -12.72 -32.70
CA LEU A 514 -20.02 -13.46 -31.57
C LEU A 514 -20.73 -14.81 -31.50
N SER A 515 -19.99 -15.91 -31.57
CA SER A 515 -20.51 -17.27 -31.48
C SER A 515 -19.74 -18.07 -30.45
N ALA A 516 -20.45 -18.74 -29.55
CA ALA A 516 -19.86 -19.70 -28.63
C ALA A 516 -19.35 -20.93 -29.43
N GLY A 517 -18.36 -21.65 -28.86
CA GLY A 517 -17.87 -22.91 -29.48
C GLY A 517 -16.37 -23.02 -29.58
N GLY A 518 -15.64 -21.94 -29.23
CA GLY A 518 -14.18 -22.01 -29.05
C GLY A 518 -13.82 -22.56 -27.67
N ASP A 519 -12.66 -23.19 -27.56
CA ASP A 519 -12.12 -23.73 -26.30
C ASP A 519 -10.66 -23.32 -26.11
N ASN A 520 -10.44 -22.02 -25.90
CA ASN A 520 -9.12 -21.50 -25.57
C ASN A 520 -9.13 -20.78 -24.19
N PRO A 521 -8.62 -21.41 -23.12
CA PRO A 521 -8.62 -20.85 -21.75
C PRO A 521 -7.94 -19.47 -21.62
N ALA A 522 -7.00 -19.13 -22.51
CA ALA A 522 -6.36 -17.83 -22.52
C ALA A 522 -7.34 -16.66 -22.73
N VAL A 523 -8.49 -16.91 -23.39
CA VAL A 523 -9.55 -15.91 -23.62
C VAL A 523 -10.11 -15.37 -22.29
N GLU A 524 -10.41 -16.27 -21.34
CA GLU A 524 -10.93 -15.88 -20.02
C GLU A 524 -9.90 -15.04 -19.26
N ARG A 525 -8.62 -15.43 -19.33
CA ARG A 525 -7.53 -14.70 -18.69
C ARG A 525 -7.32 -13.32 -19.31
N LEU A 526 -7.35 -13.22 -20.65
CA LEU A 526 -7.23 -11.93 -21.37
C LEU A 526 -8.40 -10.99 -21.07
N TRP A 527 -9.63 -11.53 -20.97
CA TRP A 527 -10.78 -10.75 -20.51
C TRP A 527 -10.57 -10.20 -19.09
N ALA A 528 -10.10 -11.03 -18.15
CA ALA A 528 -9.86 -10.62 -16.78
C ALA A 528 -8.76 -9.55 -16.70
N ALA A 529 -7.67 -9.68 -17.44
CA ALA A 529 -6.61 -8.69 -17.52
C ALA A 529 -7.14 -7.35 -18.06
N ARG A 530 -7.99 -7.37 -19.09
CA ARG A 530 -8.61 -6.17 -19.64
C ARG A 530 -9.58 -5.51 -18.66
N LYS A 531 -10.37 -6.32 -17.95
CA LYS A 531 -11.27 -5.84 -16.88
C LYS A 531 -10.49 -5.21 -15.74
N ILE A 532 -9.39 -5.82 -15.27
CA ILE A 532 -8.53 -5.24 -14.24
C ILE A 532 -8.00 -3.89 -14.70
N LYS A 533 -7.47 -3.78 -15.93
CA LYS A 533 -6.95 -2.53 -16.47
C LYS A 533 -8.00 -1.41 -16.50
N GLU A 534 -9.26 -1.74 -16.78
CA GLU A 534 -10.37 -0.78 -16.70
C GLU A 534 -10.71 -0.40 -15.24
N LEU A 535 -10.70 -1.36 -14.33
CA LEU A 535 -10.98 -1.14 -12.91
C LEU A 535 -9.88 -0.30 -12.23
N GLU A 536 -8.63 -0.44 -12.68
CA GLU A 536 -7.48 0.32 -12.19
C GLU A 536 -7.58 1.83 -12.52
N LEU A 537 -8.44 2.25 -13.44
CA LEU A 537 -8.76 3.67 -13.66
C LEU A 537 -9.46 4.32 -12.44
N ASP A 538 -9.93 3.50 -11.49
CA ASP A 538 -10.50 3.93 -10.21
C ASP A 538 -10.15 2.85 -9.16
N ALA A 539 -8.86 2.66 -8.92
CA ALA A 539 -8.32 1.54 -8.17
C ALA A 539 -8.84 1.48 -6.72
N ASP A 540 -8.97 2.61 -6.04
CA ASP A 540 -9.45 2.67 -4.65
C ASP A 540 -10.88 2.14 -4.52
N LYS A 541 -11.77 2.56 -5.42
CA LYS A 541 -13.16 2.10 -5.44
C LYS A 541 -13.27 0.62 -5.78
N ASN A 542 -12.40 0.14 -6.67
CA ASN A 542 -12.49 -1.19 -7.26
C ASN A 542 -11.51 -2.19 -6.63
N SER A 543 -10.81 -1.80 -5.56
CA SER A 543 -9.73 -2.55 -4.91
C SER A 543 -10.10 -4.03 -4.65
N ALA A 544 -11.27 -4.29 -4.06
CA ALA A 544 -11.72 -5.64 -3.75
C ALA A 544 -11.93 -6.51 -5.01
N GLU A 545 -12.49 -5.94 -6.08
CA GLU A 545 -12.75 -6.66 -7.33
C GLU A 545 -11.44 -6.89 -8.11
N ILE A 546 -10.53 -5.92 -8.13
CA ILE A 546 -9.18 -6.07 -8.71
C ILE A 546 -8.46 -7.24 -8.01
N LEU A 547 -8.44 -7.25 -6.67
CA LEU A 547 -7.79 -8.30 -5.89
C LEU A 547 -8.43 -9.68 -6.15
N ARG A 548 -9.76 -9.74 -6.21
CA ARG A 548 -10.51 -10.98 -6.50
C ARG A 548 -10.15 -11.56 -7.87
N LEU A 549 -10.16 -10.71 -8.91
CA LEU A 549 -9.83 -11.13 -10.27
C LEU A 549 -8.35 -11.51 -10.41
N ALA A 550 -7.46 -10.69 -9.84
CA ALA A 550 -6.03 -10.95 -9.88
C ALA A 550 -5.69 -12.30 -9.24
N LYS A 551 -6.29 -12.64 -8.08
CA LYS A 551 -6.11 -13.95 -7.43
C LYS A 551 -6.71 -15.09 -8.26
N LYS A 552 -7.93 -14.90 -8.81
CA LYS A 552 -8.59 -15.96 -9.59
C LYS A 552 -7.79 -16.36 -10.83
N TYR A 553 -7.18 -15.40 -11.51
CA TYR A 553 -6.51 -15.60 -12.80
C TYR A 553 -4.98 -15.51 -12.73
N SER A 554 -4.42 -15.46 -11.52
CA SER A 554 -2.97 -15.28 -11.28
C SER A 554 -2.38 -14.11 -12.07
N LEU A 555 -3.09 -12.95 -12.02
CA LEU A 555 -2.69 -11.73 -12.70
C LEU A 555 -1.94 -10.79 -11.76
N ILE A 556 -0.92 -10.14 -12.30
CA ILE A 556 -0.18 -9.10 -11.59
C ILE A 556 -0.99 -7.81 -11.65
N SER A 557 -1.16 -7.17 -10.50
CA SER A 557 -1.79 -5.86 -10.35
C SER A 557 -1.01 -5.00 -9.35
N ALA A 558 -1.40 -3.75 -9.18
CA ALA A 558 -0.82 -2.89 -8.14
C ALA A 558 -0.92 -3.51 -6.72
N GLN A 559 -1.91 -4.39 -6.47
CA GLN A 559 -2.20 -4.96 -5.16
C GLN A 559 -1.68 -6.40 -4.98
N THR A 560 -1.21 -7.06 -6.04
CA THR A 560 -0.80 -8.47 -6.01
C THR A 560 0.63 -8.67 -6.47
N SER A 561 1.27 -9.70 -5.92
CA SER A 561 2.54 -10.26 -6.37
C SER A 561 2.38 -11.75 -6.66
N LEU A 562 3.24 -12.30 -7.53
CA LEU A 562 3.29 -13.74 -7.76
C LEU A 562 4.11 -14.42 -6.67
N MET A 563 3.61 -15.52 -6.15
CA MET A 563 4.28 -16.32 -5.12
C MET A 563 4.03 -17.80 -5.36
N VAL A 564 5.04 -18.62 -5.16
CA VAL A 564 4.87 -20.07 -5.12
C VAL A 564 4.55 -20.50 -3.72
N LEU A 565 3.44 -21.23 -3.55
CA LEU A 565 2.97 -21.75 -2.27
C LEU A 565 3.25 -23.25 -2.18
N GLU A 566 3.76 -23.68 -1.03
CA GLU A 566 4.25 -25.04 -0.86
C GLU A 566 3.28 -25.96 -0.08
N SER A 567 2.40 -25.37 0.72
CA SER A 567 1.51 -26.12 1.61
C SER A 567 0.05 -25.76 1.48
N ALA A 568 -0.84 -26.67 1.84
CA ALA A 568 -2.28 -26.40 1.94
C ALA A 568 -2.58 -25.21 2.87
N ALA A 569 -1.79 -25.03 3.94
CA ALA A 569 -1.92 -23.94 4.88
C ALA A 569 -1.65 -22.57 4.21
N ASP A 570 -0.66 -22.50 3.33
CA ASP A 570 -0.35 -21.28 2.59
C ASP A 570 -1.50 -20.92 1.65
N TYR A 571 -2.00 -21.89 0.88
CA TYR A 571 -3.15 -21.66 -0.01
C TYR A 571 -4.39 -21.19 0.75
N ALA A 572 -4.70 -21.80 1.89
CA ALA A 572 -5.80 -21.38 2.76
C ALA A 572 -5.56 -19.99 3.36
N ALA A 573 -4.33 -19.70 3.82
CA ALA A 573 -3.97 -18.41 4.38
C ALA A 573 -4.15 -17.28 3.37
N PHE A 574 -3.70 -17.47 2.12
CA PHE A 574 -3.85 -16.45 1.06
C PHE A 574 -5.20 -16.47 0.37
N LYS A 575 -6.05 -17.47 0.65
CA LYS A 575 -7.37 -17.66 0.01
C LYS A 575 -7.24 -17.67 -1.53
N VAL A 576 -6.35 -18.49 -2.05
CA VAL A 576 -6.14 -18.75 -3.47
C VAL A 576 -6.44 -20.21 -3.79
N LYS A 577 -6.84 -20.50 -5.04
CA LYS A 577 -7.21 -21.86 -5.46
C LYS A 577 -6.02 -22.81 -5.30
N PRO A 578 -6.11 -23.87 -4.51
CA PRO A 578 -5.06 -24.84 -4.37
C PRO A 578 -4.99 -25.81 -5.57
N PRO A 579 -3.84 -26.45 -5.82
CA PRO A 579 -3.76 -27.57 -6.72
C PRO A 579 -4.55 -28.77 -6.18
N PRO A 580 -4.93 -29.76 -7.03
CA PRO A 580 -5.83 -30.85 -6.65
C PRO A 580 -5.38 -31.62 -5.38
N GLU A 581 -4.09 -31.82 -5.20
CA GLU A 581 -3.55 -32.56 -4.04
C GLU A 581 -3.69 -31.84 -2.70
N PHE A 582 -3.95 -30.53 -2.70
CA PHE A 582 -4.18 -29.74 -1.49
C PHE A 582 -5.63 -29.32 -1.31
N ALA A 583 -6.54 -29.66 -2.26
CA ALA A 583 -7.89 -29.11 -2.29
C ALA A 583 -8.69 -29.42 -1.02
N ASP A 584 -8.71 -30.69 -0.58
CA ASP A 584 -9.48 -31.12 0.59
C ASP A 584 -8.91 -30.55 1.89
N GLU A 585 -7.59 -30.59 2.05
CA GLU A 585 -6.92 -30.06 3.24
C GLU A 585 -7.06 -28.53 3.31
N CYS A 586 -6.93 -27.82 2.20
CA CYS A 586 -7.13 -26.38 2.13
C CYS A 586 -8.58 -26.02 2.53
N LYS A 587 -9.58 -26.72 2.01
CA LYS A 587 -10.98 -26.51 2.38
C LYS A 587 -11.22 -26.76 3.87
N ARG A 588 -10.65 -27.84 4.43
CA ARG A 588 -10.72 -28.13 5.87
C ARG A 588 -10.12 -26.98 6.70
N LEU A 589 -8.96 -26.47 6.30
CA LEU A 589 -8.28 -25.36 6.98
C LEU A 589 -9.06 -24.04 6.85
N GLU A 590 -9.65 -23.77 5.70
CA GLU A 590 -10.50 -22.59 5.49
C GLU A 590 -11.77 -22.64 6.34
N ASP A 591 -12.43 -23.80 6.43
CA ASP A 591 -13.64 -23.98 7.24
C ASP A 591 -13.31 -23.83 8.73
N LEU A 592 -12.16 -24.41 9.18
CA LEU A 592 -11.66 -24.24 10.53
C LEU A 592 -11.38 -22.78 10.83
N ALA A 593 -10.61 -22.09 9.97
CA ALA A 593 -10.28 -20.68 10.14
C ALA A 593 -11.54 -19.80 10.17
N ARG A 594 -12.55 -20.08 9.33
CA ARG A 594 -13.83 -19.37 9.34
C ARG A 594 -14.60 -19.60 10.65
N SER A 595 -14.60 -20.82 11.16
CA SER A 595 -15.23 -21.15 12.45
C SER A 595 -14.53 -20.43 13.61
N GLU A 596 -13.20 -20.46 13.62
CA GLU A 596 -12.39 -19.77 14.63
C GLU A 596 -12.58 -18.25 14.56
N GLU A 597 -12.57 -17.65 13.36
CA GLU A 597 -12.81 -16.22 13.19
C GLU A 597 -14.19 -15.81 13.72
N LYS A 598 -15.23 -16.64 13.46
CA LYS A 598 -16.57 -16.41 14.00
C LYS A 598 -16.61 -16.51 15.53
N LYS A 599 -15.92 -17.51 16.11
CA LYS A 599 -15.80 -17.66 17.58
C LYS A 599 -15.03 -16.50 18.19
N LYS A 600 -13.90 -16.08 17.59
CA LYS A 600 -13.10 -14.93 18.03
C LYS A 600 -13.90 -13.63 18.01
N LYS A 601 -14.65 -13.36 16.94
CA LYS A 601 -15.53 -12.16 16.86
C LYS A 601 -16.61 -12.20 17.93
N ALA A 602 -17.23 -13.34 18.16
CA ALA A 602 -18.23 -13.47 19.22
C ALA A 602 -17.59 -13.27 20.62
N ALA A 603 -16.44 -13.87 20.86
CA ALA A 603 -15.69 -13.70 22.12
C ALA A 603 -15.25 -12.25 22.34
N ALA A 604 -14.81 -11.54 21.29
CA ALA A 604 -14.42 -10.13 21.39
C ALA A 604 -15.60 -9.24 21.75
N VAL A 605 -16.81 -9.53 21.25
CA VAL A 605 -18.03 -8.80 21.67
C VAL A 605 -18.38 -9.09 23.13
N GLU A 606 -18.32 -10.33 23.57
CA GLU A 606 -18.58 -10.68 24.97
C GLU A 606 -17.54 -10.07 25.92
N ASP A 607 -16.27 -10.08 25.55
CA ASP A 607 -15.21 -9.39 26.28
C ASP A 607 -15.49 -7.87 26.38
N ALA A 608 -15.89 -7.22 25.30
CA ALA A 608 -16.27 -5.82 25.32
C ALA A 608 -17.47 -5.57 26.24
N VAL A 609 -18.45 -6.47 26.27
CA VAL A 609 -19.61 -6.38 27.19
C VAL A 609 -19.17 -6.51 28.63
N LEU A 610 -18.26 -7.44 28.95
CA LEU A 610 -17.71 -7.59 30.29
C LEU A 610 -16.94 -6.35 30.74
N GLN A 611 -16.03 -5.84 29.92
CA GLN A 611 -15.30 -4.60 30.21
C GLN A 611 -16.23 -3.37 30.34
N ALA A 612 -17.27 -3.29 29.52
CA ALA A 612 -18.29 -2.27 29.65
C ALA A 612 -19.10 -2.41 30.97
N GLN A 613 -19.31 -3.64 31.46
CA GLN A 613 -20.01 -3.88 32.69
C GLN A 613 -19.24 -3.36 33.91
N ASP A 614 -17.91 -3.54 33.95
CA ASP A 614 -17.05 -2.99 35.01
C ASP A 614 -17.19 -1.47 35.14
N ILE A 615 -17.20 -0.77 33.98
CA ILE A 615 -17.40 0.68 33.95
C ILE A 615 -18.82 1.08 34.41
N LYS A 616 -19.83 0.32 33.96
CA LYS A 616 -21.23 0.57 34.39
C LYS A 616 -21.43 0.36 35.88
N ASP A 617 -20.77 -0.66 36.45
CA ASP A 617 -20.90 -0.96 37.85
C ASP A 617 -20.17 0.08 38.73
N TRP A 618 -18.97 0.53 38.30
CA TRP A 618 -18.33 1.70 38.88
C TRP A 618 -19.26 2.93 38.82
N TRP A 619 -19.88 3.20 37.69
CA TRP A 619 -20.73 4.37 37.51
C TRP A 619 -22.03 4.29 38.33
N LYS A 620 -22.62 3.13 38.53
CA LYS A 620 -23.81 2.91 39.34
C LYS A 620 -23.54 3.04 40.84
N HIS A 621 -22.29 2.79 41.27
CA HIS A 621 -21.94 2.89 42.68
C HIS A 621 -22.01 4.34 43.17
N ASP A 622 -22.61 4.55 44.36
CA ASP A 622 -22.68 5.84 45.02
C ASP A 622 -21.53 5.97 46.04
N TYR A 623 -20.51 6.69 45.63
CA TYR A 623 -19.36 7.01 46.47
C TYR A 623 -19.75 8.13 47.42
N LYS A 624 -19.44 7.95 48.72
CA LYS A 624 -19.60 8.99 49.74
C LYS A 624 -18.24 9.64 49.97
N PRO A 625 -18.11 10.97 49.85
CA PRO A 625 -16.86 11.62 50.22
C PRO A 625 -16.62 11.43 51.73
N GLU A 626 -15.55 10.72 52.09
CA GLU A 626 -15.11 10.66 53.48
C GLU A 626 -14.46 11.99 53.86
N SER A 627 -14.72 12.45 55.10
CA SER A 627 -14.00 13.61 55.62
C SER A 627 -12.53 13.24 55.85
N ALA A 628 -11.61 14.18 55.68
CA ALA A 628 -10.16 14.00 55.66
C ALA A 628 -9.53 13.34 56.91
N ALA A 629 -10.31 12.81 57.82
CA ALA A 629 -9.88 12.25 59.11
C ALA A 629 -9.79 10.72 59.18
N GLU A 630 -10.25 9.98 58.13
CA GLU A 630 -10.31 8.48 58.21
C GLU A 630 -9.47 7.74 57.15
N THR A 631 -8.43 8.35 56.63
CA THR A 631 -7.61 7.75 55.52
C THR A 631 -6.42 6.94 56.04
N LEU A 632 -6.60 6.08 57.03
CA LEU A 632 -5.69 4.99 57.36
C LEU A 632 -6.47 3.73 57.71
N VAL A 633 -6.34 2.72 56.88
CA VAL A 633 -6.86 1.35 56.95
C VAL A 633 -8.14 1.08 56.14
N HIS A 634 -8.05 0.93 54.87
CA HIS A 634 -8.88 -0.09 54.23
C HIS A 634 -8.04 -0.94 53.30
N LYS A 635 -7.91 -2.20 53.71
CA LYS A 635 -7.37 -3.32 52.93
C LYS A 635 -8.20 -3.60 51.67
N GLU A 636 -7.50 -4.11 50.68
CA GLU A 636 -7.98 -4.72 49.42
C GLU A 636 -9.12 -5.73 49.51
N THR A 637 -10.30 -5.39 50.01
CA THR A 637 -11.41 -6.36 50.15
C THR A 637 -12.79 -5.82 49.77
N ALA A 638 -12.91 -4.83 48.89
CA ALA A 638 -14.24 -4.34 48.51
C ALA A 638 -14.69 -4.61 47.06
N PHE A 639 -13.80 -4.98 46.20
CA PHE A 639 -14.19 -5.48 44.87
C PHE A 639 -13.41 -6.74 44.55
N GLY A 640 -14.11 -7.88 44.61
CA GLY A 640 -13.56 -9.17 44.19
C GLY A 640 -13.28 -9.18 42.65
N VAL A 641 -12.17 -8.63 42.28
CA VAL A 641 -11.62 -8.86 40.92
C VAL A 641 -11.08 -10.29 40.92
N LYS A 642 -11.88 -11.22 40.44
CA LYS A 642 -11.36 -12.53 40.10
C LYS A 642 -10.30 -12.33 39.00
N PRO A 643 -9.06 -12.85 39.19
CA PRO A 643 -8.05 -12.75 38.16
C PRO A 643 -8.58 -13.42 36.88
N ALA A 644 -8.31 -12.79 35.74
CA ALA A 644 -8.70 -13.28 34.42
C ALA A 644 -8.31 -14.77 34.30
N ARG A 645 -9.31 -15.62 34.06
CA ARG A 645 -9.07 -17.03 33.73
C ARG A 645 -8.37 -17.10 32.39
N ILE A 646 -7.10 -17.45 32.45
CA ILE A 646 -6.32 -17.88 31.28
C ILE A 646 -6.97 -19.16 30.76
N PHE A 647 -7.57 -19.13 29.59
CA PHE A 647 -7.95 -20.33 28.85
C PHE A 647 -6.68 -21.01 28.34
N ALA A 648 -6.15 -21.94 29.17
CA ALA A 648 -5.22 -22.94 28.69
C ALA A 648 -6.03 -23.99 27.93
N GLY A 649 -5.79 -24.07 26.61
CA GLY A 649 -6.32 -25.14 25.77
C GLY A 649 -5.77 -26.47 26.23
N THR A 650 -6.64 -27.34 26.72
CA THR A 650 -6.36 -28.73 27.09
C THR A 650 -6.03 -29.57 25.85
N LEU A 651 -4.83 -30.12 25.80
CA LEU A 651 -4.51 -31.33 25.04
C LEU A 651 -4.95 -32.57 25.82
N PRO A 652 -5.39 -33.66 25.20
CA PRO A 652 -5.96 -34.80 25.85
C PRO A 652 -4.92 -35.62 26.62
N ALA A 653 -5.36 -36.14 27.79
CA ALA A 653 -4.61 -36.92 28.71
C ALA A 653 -4.20 -38.30 28.15
N ALA A 654 -2.99 -38.73 28.47
CA ALA A 654 -2.62 -40.12 28.47
C ALA A 654 -2.32 -40.56 29.92
N SER A 655 -2.81 -41.73 30.22
CA SER A 655 -3.02 -42.43 31.47
C SER A 655 -1.88 -42.52 32.49
N GLU A 656 -2.34 -42.65 33.70
CA GLU A 656 -1.71 -42.89 35.00
C GLU A 656 -0.63 -43.98 35.04
N GLY A 657 0.34 -43.77 35.92
CA GLY A 657 1.25 -44.76 36.45
C GLY A 657 1.87 -44.24 37.75
N GLU A 658 1.31 -44.72 38.89
CA GLU A 658 1.82 -44.54 40.25
C GLU A 658 3.28 -45.04 40.40
N VAL A 659 4.13 -44.35 41.15
CA VAL A 659 5.07 -44.97 42.15
C VAL A 659 5.50 -43.95 43.21
N LYS A 660 5.53 -44.48 44.42
CA LYS A 660 5.67 -43.99 45.77
C LYS A 660 6.94 -43.22 46.11
N GLU A 661 6.76 -42.44 47.23
CA GLU A 661 7.78 -41.85 48.10
C GLU A 661 8.85 -42.82 48.60
N SER A 662 10.07 -42.32 48.86
CA SER A 662 10.86 -42.68 50.02
C SER A 662 11.87 -41.57 50.36
N SER A 663 11.84 -41.20 51.63
CA SER A 663 12.70 -40.28 52.36
C SER A 663 14.06 -40.88 52.64
N ALA A 664 15.13 -40.08 52.74
CA ALA A 664 16.14 -40.21 53.82
C ALA A 664 17.14 -39.04 53.86
N ARG A 665 17.44 -38.70 55.09
CA ARG A 665 18.38 -37.71 55.66
C ARG A 665 19.86 -38.07 55.47
N SER A 666 20.74 -37.08 55.55
CA SER A 666 21.81 -36.78 56.55
C SER A 666 23.07 -36.26 55.86
N GLU A 667 23.52 -35.13 56.26
CA GLU A 667 24.54 -34.67 57.21
C GLU A 667 25.96 -34.56 56.71
N GLU A 668 26.47 -33.35 56.94
CA GLU A 668 27.79 -32.85 57.37
C GLU A 668 29.09 -33.04 56.55
N GLY A 669 29.82 -31.94 56.42
CA GLY A 669 31.26 -31.91 56.63
C GLY A 669 32.18 -31.17 55.67
N GLY A 670 32.56 -29.96 55.97
CA GLY A 670 33.95 -29.52 56.10
C GLY A 670 34.79 -28.96 54.95
N ASN A 671 35.08 -27.72 55.06
CA ASN A 671 36.38 -26.99 54.82
C ASN A 671 37.12 -26.96 53.46
N GLY A 672 37.37 -25.75 53.03
CA GLY A 672 38.65 -25.32 52.40
C GLY A 672 38.55 -24.58 51.06
N GLY A 673 38.74 -23.23 51.06
CA GLY A 673 38.85 -22.42 49.88
C GLY A 673 40.19 -22.51 49.15
N PRO A 674 40.57 -21.68 48.18
CA PRO A 674 39.96 -20.46 47.73
C PRO A 674 39.72 -20.37 46.17
N ALA A 675 39.05 -19.28 45.77
CA ALA A 675 38.60 -18.88 44.47
C ALA A 675 39.59 -18.94 43.28
N PRO A 676 39.08 -18.96 41.99
CA PRO A 676 38.58 -17.72 41.40
C PRO A 676 37.36 -17.87 40.43
N ARG A 677 36.62 -16.78 40.41
CA ARG A 677 35.83 -16.13 39.32
C ARG A 677 35.29 -16.97 38.14
N ASP A 678 33.99 -17.09 38.04
CA ASP A 678 33.04 -16.47 37.04
C ASP A 678 31.73 -17.30 36.98
N GLY A 679 30.62 -16.61 36.83
CA GLY A 679 29.37 -17.26 36.38
C GLY A 679 28.32 -17.52 37.43
N GLY A 680 27.78 -16.51 38.06
CA GLY A 680 26.67 -16.67 38.99
C GLY A 680 25.33 -16.83 38.28
N VAL A 681 24.70 -18.00 38.40
CA VAL A 681 23.29 -18.22 38.10
C VAL A 681 22.50 -17.87 39.36
N PHE A 682 21.60 -16.89 39.30
CA PHE A 682 20.66 -16.57 40.36
C PHE A 682 19.30 -17.25 40.12
N PRO A 683 18.61 -17.68 41.15
CA PRO A 683 17.37 -18.44 41.02
C PRO A 683 16.20 -17.53 40.68
N VAL A 684 15.42 -17.98 39.74
CA VAL A 684 14.20 -17.37 39.28
C VAL A 684 13.13 -17.44 40.37
N LYS A 685 12.71 -16.30 40.90
CA LYS A 685 11.40 -16.18 41.52
C LYS A 685 10.40 -15.82 40.42
N THR A 686 9.47 -16.71 40.17
CA THR A 686 8.34 -16.52 39.28
C THR A 686 7.46 -15.40 39.77
N SER A 687 7.52 -14.25 39.07
CA SER A 687 6.40 -13.33 38.97
C SER A 687 5.96 -13.35 37.51
N LEU A 688 4.73 -13.74 37.28
CA LEU A 688 4.10 -13.81 35.96
C LEU A 688 3.74 -12.40 35.49
N ALA A 689 4.74 -11.70 34.97
CA ALA A 689 4.52 -10.65 33.98
C ALA A 689 5.32 -11.07 32.76
N GLN A 690 4.64 -11.44 31.71
CA GLN A 690 5.29 -11.73 30.43
C GLN A 690 5.92 -10.43 29.90
N LYS A 691 7.20 -10.25 30.20
CA LYS A 691 8.05 -9.34 29.41
C LYS A 691 8.34 -10.02 28.09
N GLU A 692 7.82 -9.49 27.01
CA GLU A 692 8.32 -9.83 25.69
C GLU A 692 9.83 -9.46 25.62
N PRO A 693 10.65 -10.28 24.95
CA PRO A 693 12.09 -10.04 24.92
C PRO A 693 12.39 -8.75 24.14
N PHE A 694 13.09 -7.83 24.79
CA PHE A 694 13.78 -6.74 24.13
C PHE A 694 14.72 -7.29 23.06
N ILE A 695 14.33 -7.18 21.80
CA ILE A 695 15.25 -7.40 20.68
C ILE A 695 16.09 -6.13 20.53
N LYS A 696 17.36 -6.22 20.88
CA LYS A 696 18.37 -5.20 20.57
C LYS A 696 18.22 -4.84 19.08
N LYS A 697 18.10 -3.55 18.80
CA LYS A 697 18.26 -2.96 17.47
C LYS A 697 19.64 -3.37 16.92
N GLU A 698 19.68 -4.42 16.09
CA GLU A 698 20.77 -4.56 15.15
C GLU A 698 20.51 -3.61 13.99
N SER A 699 21.55 -2.85 13.66
CA SER A 699 21.59 -1.84 12.61
C SER A 699 20.95 -2.34 11.32
N VAL A 700 19.91 -1.64 10.87
CA VAL A 700 19.30 -1.80 9.55
C VAL A 700 20.32 -1.33 8.52
N GLU A 701 20.87 -2.26 7.74
CA GLU A 701 21.58 -1.94 6.51
C GLU A 701 20.57 -1.59 5.41
N GLU A 702 20.71 -0.39 4.92
CA GLU A 702 20.44 0.15 3.59
C GLU A 702 19.10 -0.20 2.91
N PHE A 703 18.11 0.63 3.20
CA PHE A 703 17.19 1.12 2.17
C PHE A 703 17.62 2.55 1.79
N GLN A 704 17.53 2.89 0.50
CA GLN A 704 18.05 4.10 -0.12
C GLN A 704 17.91 5.35 0.76
N ASP A 705 19.02 5.98 0.96
CA ASP A 705 19.38 7.19 1.68
C ASP A 705 18.33 8.33 1.68
N ILE A 706 17.26 8.20 2.41
CA ILE A 706 16.66 9.36 3.06
C ILE A 706 17.34 9.43 4.43
N LYS A 707 18.45 10.15 4.51
CA LYS A 707 19.10 10.50 5.78
C LYS A 707 18.19 11.48 6.50
N ILE A 708 17.31 10.97 7.36
CA ILE A 708 16.50 11.80 8.24
C ILE A 708 17.47 12.44 9.24
N LYS A 709 17.66 13.75 9.10
CA LYS A 709 18.49 14.51 10.03
C LYS A 709 17.73 14.67 11.34
N ALA A 710 18.41 14.39 12.46
CA ALA A 710 17.87 14.64 13.79
C ALA A 710 17.52 16.13 13.95
N ARG A 711 16.49 16.43 14.79
CA ARG A 711 16.10 17.80 15.10
C ARG A 711 17.24 18.54 15.78
N ASP A 712 17.52 19.75 15.32
CA ASP A 712 18.41 20.71 15.99
C ASP A 712 17.57 21.83 16.62
N PRO A 713 17.41 21.88 17.96
CA PRO A 713 16.64 22.93 18.64
C PRO A 713 17.22 24.33 18.44
N GLN A 714 18.49 24.44 18.03
CA GLN A 714 19.20 25.69 17.77
C GLN A 714 19.36 25.97 16.28
N ALA A 715 18.65 25.26 15.41
CA ALA A 715 18.76 25.43 13.97
C ALA A 715 18.54 26.89 13.57
N PRO A 716 19.38 27.42 12.67
CA PRO A 716 19.35 28.83 12.27
C PRO A 716 17.98 29.30 11.76
N TYR A 717 17.23 28.44 11.10
CA TYR A 717 15.90 28.78 10.58
C TYR A 717 14.91 29.18 11.67
N ILE A 718 15.04 28.66 12.89
CA ILE A 718 14.13 28.96 14.02
C ILE A 718 14.22 30.45 14.38
N LYS A 719 15.44 30.99 14.43
CA LYS A 719 15.66 32.41 14.68
C LYS A 719 15.10 33.30 13.56
N ILE A 720 15.33 32.90 12.32
CA ILE A 720 14.86 33.68 11.15
C ILE A 720 13.34 33.78 11.18
N ILE A 721 12.65 32.63 11.30
CA ILE A 721 11.19 32.58 11.29
C ILE A 721 10.57 33.35 12.48
N LYS A 722 11.16 33.25 13.67
CA LYS A 722 10.65 33.99 14.84
C LYS A 722 10.78 35.52 14.69
N ASN A 723 11.76 35.97 13.92
CA ASN A 723 12.02 37.40 13.66
C ASN A 723 11.36 37.93 12.38
N SER A 724 10.76 37.07 11.53
CA SER A 724 10.05 37.47 10.32
C SER A 724 8.81 38.28 10.67
N PHE A 725 8.44 39.26 9.85
CA PHE A 725 7.15 39.96 9.96
C PHE A 725 6.01 39.06 9.49
N ASP A 726 4.78 39.31 9.94
CA ASP A 726 3.62 38.46 9.65
C ASP A 726 3.29 38.38 8.15
N ASP A 727 3.53 39.42 7.38
CA ASP A 727 3.36 39.47 5.91
C ASP A 727 4.51 38.80 5.14
N GLU A 728 5.68 38.63 5.76
CA GLU A 728 6.88 38.06 5.15
C GLU A 728 7.14 36.60 5.55
N ILE A 729 6.61 36.17 6.69
CA ILE A 729 6.95 34.86 7.29
C ILE A 729 6.76 33.68 6.32
N TYR A 730 5.70 33.70 5.49
CA TYR A 730 5.47 32.63 4.52
C TYR A 730 6.51 32.63 3.39
N SER A 731 6.94 33.81 2.94
CA SER A 731 8.01 33.99 1.97
C SER A 731 9.35 33.49 2.53
N ASP A 732 9.64 33.82 3.79
CA ASP A 732 10.87 33.40 4.45
C ASP A 732 10.88 31.88 4.70
N TYR A 733 9.76 31.31 5.09
CA TYR A 733 9.59 29.86 5.13
C TYR A 733 9.92 29.19 3.81
N LEU A 734 9.37 29.69 2.69
CA LEU A 734 9.63 29.12 1.35
C LEU A 734 11.11 29.21 0.95
N LYS A 735 11.81 30.30 1.30
CA LYS A 735 13.28 30.43 1.10
C LYS A 735 14.05 29.39 1.91
N LEU A 736 13.70 29.23 3.19
CA LEU A 736 14.35 28.27 4.09
C LEU A 736 14.09 26.82 3.68
N LYS A 737 12.94 26.53 3.12
CA LYS A 737 12.56 25.19 2.66
C LYS A 737 13.54 24.61 1.64
N ALA A 738 14.20 25.43 0.83
CA ALA A 738 15.21 24.98 -0.12
C ALA A 738 16.41 24.28 0.57
N GLY A 739 16.71 24.63 1.82
CA GLY A 739 17.82 24.03 2.59
C GLY A 739 17.40 23.05 3.69
N TYR A 740 16.15 23.10 4.13
CA TYR A 740 15.66 22.34 5.27
C TYR A 740 14.43 21.46 4.97
N GLY A 741 13.93 21.47 3.73
CA GLY A 741 12.68 20.78 3.35
C GLY A 741 12.67 19.26 3.49
N ASP A 742 13.86 18.64 3.55
CA ASP A 742 14.01 17.20 3.79
C ASP A 742 13.96 16.81 5.28
N ILE A 743 13.82 17.80 6.18
CA ILE A 743 13.85 17.60 7.63
C ILE A 743 12.42 17.69 8.17
N PRO A 744 11.79 16.60 8.64
CA PRO A 744 10.42 16.64 9.16
C PRO A 744 10.21 17.65 10.30
N SER A 745 11.18 17.77 11.23
CA SER A 745 11.10 18.72 12.33
C SER A 745 11.04 20.18 11.90
N PHE A 746 11.60 20.52 10.73
CA PHE A 746 11.48 21.83 10.14
C PHE A 746 10.00 22.25 9.95
N TYR A 747 9.20 21.39 9.37
CA TYR A 747 7.77 21.67 9.15
C TYR A 747 6.99 21.81 10.47
N PHE A 748 7.33 21.02 11.48
CA PHE A 748 6.70 21.15 12.80
C PHE A 748 7.04 22.47 13.50
N ASP A 749 8.32 22.85 13.50
CA ASP A 749 8.80 24.09 14.12
C ASP A 749 8.23 25.33 13.43
N ILE A 750 8.16 25.30 12.10
CA ILE A 750 7.53 26.38 11.32
C ILE A 750 6.02 26.46 11.58
N ALA A 751 5.33 25.30 11.61
CA ALA A 751 3.92 25.26 11.90
C ALA A 751 3.59 25.78 13.30
N ASP A 752 4.41 25.49 14.31
CA ASP A 752 4.26 26.00 15.66
C ASP A 752 4.30 27.54 15.69
N GLU A 753 5.19 28.15 14.91
CA GLU A 753 5.27 29.60 14.81
C GLU A 753 4.03 30.19 14.11
N PHE A 754 3.53 29.58 13.03
CA PHE A 754 2.28 29.97 12.38
C PHE A 754 1.08 29.83 13.33
N ILE A 755 1.03 28.74 14.13
CA ILE A 755 -0.02 28.53 15.14
C ILE A 755 0.04 29.62 16.22
N ARG A 756 1.25 29.93 16.72
CA ARG A 756 1.48 30.97 17.73
C ARG A 756 0.99 32.34 17.24
N ARG A 757 1.17 32.64 15.96
CA ARG A 757 0.71 33.87 15.31
C ARG A 757 -0.76 33.80 14.84
N LYS A 758 -1.47 32.70 15.11
CA LYS A 758 -2.87 32.47 14.67
C LYS A 758 -3.06 32.44 13.14
N MET A 759 -2.02 32.12 12.39
CA MET A 759 -1.99 32.03 10.93
C MET A 759 -2.38 30.61 10.49
N LYS A 760 -3.65 30.27 10.69
CA LYS A 760 -4.18 28.92 10.49
C LYS A 760 -3.86 28.32 9.11
N ASP A 761 -4.09 29.06 8.03
CA ASP A 761 -3.91 28.57 6.66
C ASP A 761 -2.45 28.20 6.37
N GLY A 762 -1.51 29.02 6.84
CA GLY A 762 -0.09 28.76 6.75
C GLY A 762 0.30 27.49 7.50
N ALA A 763 -0.16 27.36 8.76
CA ALA A 763 0.08 26.17 9.58
C ALA A 763 -0.42 24.89 8.90
N VAL A 764 -1.64 24.90 8.34
CA VAL A 764 -2.23 23.75 7.64
C VAL A 764 -1.42 23.37 6.40
N THR A 765 -1.01 24.36 5.59
CA THR A 765 -0.20 24.11 4.39
C THR A 765 1.15 23.50 4.77
N VAL A 766 1.83 24.10 5.76
CA VAL A 766 3.14 23.63 6.23
C VAL A 766 3.04 22.19 6.78
N LEU A 767 2.06 21.91 7.67
CA LEU A 767 1.86 20.57 8.24
C LEU A 767 1.51 19.52 7.19
N SER A 768 0.79 19.90 6.14
CA SER A 768 0.38 18.96 5.11
C SER A 768 1.57 18.38 4.32
N ASN A 769 2.71 19.08 4.27
CA ASN A 769 3.93 18.55 3.64
C ASN A 769 4.40 17.23 4.28
N ILE A 770 4.13 17.01 5.58
CA ILE A 770 4.48 15.76 6.28
C ILE A 770 3.86 14.53 5.58
N ALA A 771 2.71 14.69 4.95
CA ALA A 771 2.07 13.61 4.21
C ALA A 771 2.75 13.31 2.86
N GLU A 772 3.61 14.22 2.35
CA GLU A 772 4.23 14.15 1.02
C GLU A 772 5.75 13.94 1.02
N ILE A 773 6.44 14.12 2.14
CA ILE A 773 7.90 13.93 2.18
C ILE A 773 8.33 12.45 2.00
N GLY A 774 7.38 11.55 1.73
CA GLY A 774 7.66 10.14 1.40
C GLY A 774 8.00 9.27 2.60
N ILE A 775 7.82 9.77 3.81
CA ILE A 775 8.07 9.01 5.05
C ILE A 775 6.72 8.50 5.56
N ASP A 776 6.43 7.22 5.35
CA ASP A 776 5.24 6.57 5.90
C ASP A 776 5.44 6.19 7.38
N SER A 777 5.87 7.19 8.21
CA SER A 777 5.95 7.05 9.66
C SER A 777 4.61 7.38 10.31
N PRO A 778 3.94 6.40 10.94
CA PRO A 778 2.72 6.63 11.70
C PRO A 778 2.87 7.68 12.80
N GLU A 779 4.05 7.77 13.43
CA GLU A 779 4.34 8.75 14.48
C GLU A 779 4.33 10.18 13.93
N LEU A 780 5.06 10.43 12.82
CA LEU A 780 5.10 11.75 12.17
C LEU A 780 3.73 12.18 11.68
N LEU A 781 3.02 11.26 11.04
CA LEU A 781 1.65 11.50 10.56
C LEU A 781 0.70 11.81 11.72
N ARG A 782 0.80 11.06 12.84
CA ARG A 782 -0.03 11.28 14.03
C ARG A 782 0.26 12.64 14.67
N ALA A 783 1.53 13.01 14.82
CA ALA A 783 1.92 14.32 15.35
C ALA A 783 1.36 15.47 14.48
N ALA A 784 1.43 15.35 13.15
CA ALA A 784 0.85 16.32 12.23
C ALA A 784 -0.68 16.38 12.34
N ALA A 785 -1.36 15.22 12.42
CA ALA A 785 -2.81 15.15 12.56
C ALA A 785 -3.30 15.79 13.87
N TYR A 786 -2.62 15.57 14.97
CA TYR A 786 -2.97 16.21 16.26
C TYR A 786 -2.80 17.73 16.19
N LYS A 787 -1.73 18.25 15.56
CA LYS A 787 -1.57 19.70 15.34
C LYS A 787 -2.68 20.28 14.44
N LEU A 788 -3.12 19.52 13.43
CA LEU A 788 -4.29 19.90 12.62
C LEU A 788 -5.58 19.90 13.42
N MET A 789 -5.74 18.97 14.38
CA MET A 789 -6.87 18.99 15.34
C MET A 789 -6.86 20.24 16.22
N GLU A 790 -5.67 20.68 16.68
CA GLU A 790 -5.50 21.90 17.47
C GLU A 790 -6.00 23.15 16.73
N VAL A 791 -5.58 23.33 15.48
CA VAL A 791 -6.01 24.45 14.64
C VAL A 791 -7.41 24.26 14.05
N LYS A 792 -8.16 23.25 14.53
CA LYS A 792 -9.53 22.93 14.10
C LYS A 792 -9.64 22.67 12.59
N SER A 793 -8.64 22.03 12.02
CA SER A 793 -8.60 21.57 10.63
C SER A 793 -8.95 20.07 10.54
N TYR A 794 -10.13 19.75 11.08
CA TYR A 794 -10.56 18.38 11.36
C TYR A 794 -10.64 17.48 10.13
N SER A 795 -11.05 18.01 8.99
CA SER A 795 -11.10 17.24 7.73
C SER A 795 -9.71 16.74 7.30
N TYR A 796 -8.69 17.62 7.39
CA TYR A 796 -7.32 17.24 7.07
C TYR A 796 -6.74 16.24 8.08
N ALA A 797 -7.05 16.44 9.37
CA ALA A 797 -6.67 15.48 10.41
C ALA A 797 -7.31 14.11 10.18
N SER A 798 -8.60 14.06 9.80
CA SER A 798 -9.29 12.80 9.48
C SER A 798 -8.63 12.07 8.33
N ASP A 799 -8.23 12.77 7.27
CA ASP A 799 -7.58 12.16 6.11
C ASP A 799 -6.22 11.54 6.48
N ILE A 800 -5.44 12.22 7.34
CA ILE A 800 -4.17 11.69 7.83
C ILE A 800 -4.40 10.47 8.74
N PHE A 801 -5.38 10.52 9.66
CA PHE A 801 -5.70 9.36 10.50
C PHE A 801 -6.24 8.17 9.68
N GLU A 802 -7.00 8.41 8.59
CA GLU A 802 -7.38 7.35 7.65
C GLU A 802 -6.14 6.68 7.02
N LYS A 803 -5.09 7.46 6.69
CA LYS A 803 -3.80 6.93 6.21
C LYS A 803 -3.12 6.09 7.30
N ILE A 804 -3.07 6.57 8.54
CA ILE A 804 -2.48 5.84 9.68
C ILE A 804 -3.19 4.49 9.91
N VAL A 805 -4.53 4.47 9.90
CA VAL A 805 -5.30 3.22 10.03
C VAL A 805 -5.00 2.23 8.89
N LYS A 806 -4.75 2.72 7.66
CA LYS A 806 -4.32 1.87 6.54
C LYS A 806 -2.91 1.31 6.76
N LEU A 807 -2.02 2.07 7.37
CA LEU A 807 -0.66 1.65 7.71
C LEU A 807 -0.64 0.67 8.89
N ARG A 808 -1.44 0.94 9.94
CA ARG A 808 -1.53 0.12 11.18
C ARG A 808 -2.95 -0.37 11.45
N PRO A 809 -3.51 -1.26 10.63
CA PRO A 809 -4.90 -1.72 10.76
C PRO A 809 -5.16 -2.61 11.99
N GLN A 810 -4.12 -3.10 12.66
CA GLN A 810 -4.19 -3.90 13.90
C GLN A 810 -4.05 -3.05 15.17
N ASP A 811 -3.85 -1.75 15.07
CA ASP A 811 -3.66 -0.85 16.20
C ASP A 811 -4.99 -0.17 16.58
N PRO A 812 -5.61 -0.52 17.74
CA PRO A 812 -6.88 0.08 18.15
C PRO A 812 -6.77 1.56 18.49
N GLN A 813 -5.59 2.04 18.90
CA GLN A 813 -5.35 3.47 19.18
C GLN A 813 -5.52 4.32 17.93
N SER A 814 -5.07 3.82 16.75
CA SER A 814 -5.25 4.51 15.46
C SER A 814 -6.73 4.67 15.10
N TYR A 815 -7.58 3.68 15.41
CA TYR A 815 -9.03 3.79 15.21
C TYR A 815 -9.68 4.78 16.18
N ARG A 816 -9.18 4.91 17.42
CA ARG A 816 -9.65 5.90 18.37
C ARG A 816 -9.36 7.32 17.90
N ASP A 817 -8.12 7.57 17.47
CA ASP A 817 -7.73 8.88 16.95
C ASP A 817 -8.59 9.28 15.75
N LEU A 818 -8.80 8.34 14.82
CA LEU A 818 -9.69 8.53 13.68
C LEU A 818 -11.14 8.80 14.09
N ALA A 819 -11.66 8.08 15.10
CA ALA A 819 -13.02 8.27 15.59
C ALA A 819 -13.21 9.67 16.19
N LEU A 820 -12.25 10.15 16.99
CA LEU A 820 -12.26 11.49 17.56
C LEU A 820 -12.16 12.58 16.48
N ALA A 821 -11.33 12.37 15.46
CA ALA A 821 -11.24 13.28 14.32
C ALA A 821 -12.55 13.32 13.51
N TYR A 822 -13.17 12.18 13.24
CA TYR A 822 -14.48 12.12 12.59
C TYR A 822 -15.58 12.80 13.42
N GLN A 823 -15.57 12.63 14.74
CA GLN A 823 -16.50 13.30 15.62
C GLN A 823 -16.34 14.82 15.52
N ALA A 824 -15.12 15.32 15.55
CA ALA A 824 -14.81 16.74 15.41
C ALA A 824 -15.18 17.29 14.02
N ASP A 825 -15.02 16.47 12.96
CA ASP A 825 -15.41 16.77 11.59
C ASP A 825 -16.92 16.54 11.30
N LYS A 826 -17.70 16.28 12.32
CA LYS A 826 -19.16 16.02 12.28
C LYS A 826 -19.56 14.79 11.43
N LYS A 827 -18.65 13.89 11.18
CA LYS A 827 -18.87 12.60 10.49
C LYS A 827 -19.31 11.54 11.52
N TYR A 828 -20.38 11.79 12.24
CA TYR A 828 -20.77 11.05 13.46
C TYR A 828 -20.96 9.56 13.23
N LYS A 829 -21.56 9.14 12.11
CA LYS A 829 -21.72 7.71 11.80
C LYS A 829 -20.37 7.00 11.60
N LYS A 830 -19.44 7.64 10.90
CA LYS A 830 -18.07 7.10 10.75
C LYS A 830 -17.34 7.02 12.10
N ALA A 831 -17.52 8.02 12.95
CA ALA A 831 -16.96 8.00 14.31
C ALA A 831 -17.52 6.84 15.14
N LEU A 832 -18.85 6.64 15.12
CA LEU A 832 -19.52 5.53 15.79
C LEU A 832 -18.99 4.17 15.31
N ASP A 833 -18.85 4.00 13.98
CA ASP A 833 -18.37 2.75 13.39
C ASP A 833 -16.90 2.47 13.79
N ALA A 834 -16.06 3.52 13.88
CA ALA A 834 -14.68 3.39 14.31
C ALA A 834 -14.58 3.02 15.81
N PHE A 835 -15.35 3.65 16.71
CA PHE A 835 -15.40 3.24 18.10
C PHE A 835 -15.93 1.83 18.28
N TYR A 836 -17.00 1.46 17.56
CA TYR A 836 -17.56 0.10 17.62
C TYR A 836 -16.57 -0.94 17.09
N LYS A 837 -15.75 -0.59 16.10
CA LYS A 837 -14.65 -1.45 15.61
C LYS A 837 -13.61 -1.73 16.70
N ILE A 838 -13.29 -0.74 17.56
CA ILE A 838 -12.39 -0.95 18.70
C ILE A 838 -13.00 -1.95 19.68
N LEU A 839 -14.26 -1.75 20.05
CA LEU A 839 -14.96 -2.59 21.03
C LEU A 839 -15.05 -4.05 20.58
N THR A 840 -15.37 -4.28 19.31
CA THR A 840 -15.62 -5.62 18.75
C THR A 840 -14.42 -6.24 18.05
N GLY A 841 -13.29 -5.55 18.04
CA GLY A 841 -12.03 -6.06 17.46
C GLY A 841 -11.37 -7.08 18.36
N ASP A 842 -10.69 -8.04 17.74
CA ASP A 842 -9.74 -8.95 18.40
C ASP A 842 -8.35 -8.31 18.25
N TRP A 843 -7.84 -7.73 19.34
CA TRP A 843 -6.60 -6.99 19.37
C TRP A 843 -5.54 -7.76 20.14
N ASP A 844 -4.36 -7.94 19.54
CA ASP A 844 -3.24 -8.61 20.20
C ASP A 844 -2.60 -7.73 21.30
N ARG A 845 -2.74 -6.41 21.19
CA ARG A 845 -2.20 -5.40 22.12
C ARG A 845 -3.29 -4.39 22.50
N PHE A 846 -3.11 -3.71 23.62
CA PHE A 846 -3.94 -2.59 24.08
C PHE A 846 -5.43 -2.93 24.28
N GLN A 847 -5.71 -4.08 24.88
CA GLN A 847 -7.08 -4.57 25.13
C GLN A 847 -7.89 -3.59 26.00
N SER A 848 -7.25 -2.94 26.99
CA SER A 848 -7.88 -1.98 27.93
C SER A 848 -8.45 -0.72 27.26
N ILE A 849 -8.00 -0.40 26.03
CA ILE A 849 -8.55 0.74 25.27
C ILE A 849 -10.05 0.60 24.96
N LYS A 850 -10.59 -0.64 25.00
CA LYS A 850 -12.02 -0.89 24.84
C LYS A 850 -12.85 -0.15 25.87
N GLN A 851 -12.38 -0.05 27.12
CA GLN A 851 -13.08 0.69 28.18
C GLN A 851 -13.19 2.18 27.83
N ILE A 852 -12.10 2.79 27.37
CA ILE A 852 -12.05 4.19 26.96
C ILE A 852 -12.92 4.43 25.74
N ALA A 853 -12.82 3.55 24.74
CA ALA A 853 -13.66 3.62 23.53
C ALA A 853 -15.16 3.45 23.84
N PHE A 854 -15.51 2.62 24.84
CA PHE A 854 -16.89 2.49 25.33
C PHE A 854 -17.42 3.82 25.88
N VAL A 855 -16.65 4.49 26.72
CA VAL A 855 -17.00 5.80 27.28
C VAL A 855 -17.15 6.85 26.17
N GLU A 856 -16.23 6.91 25.23
CA GLU A 856 -16.22 7.87 24.12
C GLU A 856 -17.36 7.62 23.12
N MET A 857 -17.65 6.36 22.80
CA MET A 857 -18.79 5.99 21.95
C MET A 857 -20.11 6.44 22.59
N ASN A 858 -20.30 6.20 23.89
CA ASN A 858 -21.53 6.56 24.57
C ASN A 858 -21.68 8.08 24.80
N ASN A 859 -20.58 8.81 24.93
CA ASN A 859 -20.58 10.27 24.85
C ASN A 859 -21.09 10.76 23.49
N LEU A 860 -20.56 10.22 22.40
CA LEU A 860 -21.01 10.56 21.04
C LEU A 860 -22.52 10.32 20.87
N ILE A 861 -23.01 9.15 21.30
CA ILE A 861 -24.45 8.80 21.23
C ILE A 861 -25.27 9.76 22.08
N SER A 862 -24.84 10.11 23.30
CA SER A 862 -25.55 11.00 24.23
C SER A 862 -25.66 12.42 23.67
N LEU A 863 -24.61 12.94 23.04
CA LEU A 863 -24.59 14.26 22.43
C LEU A 863 -25.37 14.35 21.12
N HIS A 864 -25.48 13.22 20.40
CA HIS A 864 -26.10 13.14 19.06
C HIS A 864 -27.14 12.00 18.99
N PRO A 865 -28.29 12.10 19.67
CA PRO A 865 -29.28 11.03 19.79
C PRO A 865 -29.94 10.61 18.46
N GLY A 866 -29.74 11.39 17.39
CA GLY A 866 -30.21 11.06 16.03
C GLY A 866 -29.30 10.11 15.22
N ILE A 867 -28.18 9.63 15.78
CA ILE A 867 -27.29 8.71 15.07
C ILE A 867 -27.97 7.34 14.93
N ALA A 868 -27.95 6.78 13.71
CA ALA A 868 -28.45 5.43 13.49
C ALA A 868 -27.57 4.37 14.19
N LEU A 869 -28.18 3.61 15.11
CA LEU A 869 -27.50 2.56 15.90
C LEU A 869 -27.65 1.15 15.30
N SER A 870 -28.09 1.05 14.03
CA SER A 870 -28.18 -0.25 13.37
C SER A 870 -26.81 -0.97 13.33
N GLY A 871 -26.78 -2.23 13.76
CA GLY A 871 -25.55 -3.02 13.84
C GLY A 871 -24.74 -2.85 15.13
N ILE A 872 -25.16 -1.96 16.04
CA ILE A 872 -24.54 -1.80 17.37
C ILE A 872 -25.22 -2.73 18.38
N ASP A 873 -24.45 -3.49 19.15
CA ASP A 873 -24.97 -4.31 20.25
C ASP A 873 -25.55 -3.41 21.32
N LYS A 874 -26.83 -3.61 21.64
CA LYS A 874 -27.55 -2.79 22.61
C LYS A 874 -26.95 -2.84 24.02
N ARG A 875 -26.25 -3.93 24.38
CA ARG A 875 -25.58 -4.08 25.67
C ARG A 875 -24.41 -3.09 25.83
N LEU A 876 -23.87 -2.58 24.71
CA LEU A 876 -22.80 -1.58 24.67
C LEU A 876 -23.30 -0.14 24.62
N VAL A 877 -24.61 0.09 24.66
CA VAL A 877 -25.19 1.42 24.67
C VAL A 877 -25.66 1.74 26.09
N PHE A 878 -25.05 2.76 26.74
CA PHE A 878 -25.37 3.14 28.13
C PHE A 878 -24.98 4.61 28.39
N ALA A 879 -25.97 5.45 28.69
CA ALA A 879 -25.73 6.85 29.04
C ALA A 879 -24.98 6.96 30.39
N MET A 880 -23.84 7.62 30.38
CA MET A 880 -22.92 7.66 31.52
C MET A 880 -22.34 9.05 31.76
N PRO A 881 -23.19 10.03 32.16
CA PRO A 881 -22.70 11.36 32.48
C PRO A 881 -21.78 11.35 33.70
N VAL A 882 -20.63 12.06 33.58
CA VAL A 882 -19.70 12.27 34.69
C VAL A 882 -19.38 13.76 34.83
N ASP A 883 -19.13 14.21 36.07
CA ASP A 883 -18.82 15.61 36.34
C ASP A 883 -17.47 16.01 35.75
N MET A 884 -16.47 15.12 35.80
CA MET A 884 -15.14 15.38 35.22
C MET A 884 -14.59 14.13 34.56
N ARG A 885 -13.95 14.35 33.42
CA ARG A 885 -13.12 13.38 32.67
C ARG A 885 -11.84 14.05 32.22
N ILE A 886 -10.70 13.42 32.46
CA ILE A 886 -9.37 13.89 32.05
C ILE A 886 -8.73 12.77 31.27
N VAL A 887 -8.20 13.09 30.08
CA VAL A 887 -7.55 12.10 29.19
C VAL A 887 -6.17 12.61 28.81
N LEU A 888 -5.18 11.78 28.99
CA LEU A 888 -3.79 12.02 28.56
C LEU A 888 -3.47 11.11 27.39
N SER A 889 -3.03 11.68 26.27
CA SER A 889 -2.53 10.96 25.09
C SER A 889 -1.20 11.54 24.67
N TRP A 890 -0.38 10.79 23.90
CA TRP A 890 0.95 11.26 23.49
C TRP A 890 1.29 10.87 22.05
N SER A 891 2.30 11.52 21.48
CA SER A 891 2.66 11.40 20.05
C SER A 891 3.73 10.35 19.76
N ALA A 892 4.38 9.76 20.77
CA ALA A 892 5.45 8.77 20.61
C ALA A 892 4.95 7.35 20.87
N ASP A 893 5.51 6.37 20.16
CA ASP A 893 5.35 4.94 20.45
C ASP A 893 6.40 4.49 21.47
N GLU A 894 6.19 3.37 22.12
CA GLU A 894 7.12 2.76 23.10
C GLU A 894 7.49 3.69 24.29
N THR A 895 6.59 4.63 24.63
CA THR A 895 6.77 5.56 25.74
C THR A 895 5.72 5.26 26.80
N ASP A 896 6.19 5.11 28.04
CA ASP A 896 5.35 4.89 29.23
C ASP A 896 5.10 6.22 29.94
N ILE A 897 3.85 6.64 29.95
CA ILE A 897 3.43 7.96 30.48
C ILE A 897 2.17 7.80 31.30
N ASP A 898 2.30 7.89 32.62
CA ASP A 898 1.21 7.74 33.56
C ASP A 898 0.50 9.05 33.86
N ILE A 899 -0.83 9.00 33.96
CA ILE A 899 -1.64 10.07 34.52
C ILE A 899 -1.81 9.90 36.02
N CYS A 900 -1.59 10.97 36.75
CA CYS A 900 -1.88 11.05 38.18
C CYS A 900 -2.72 12.27 38.46
N VAL A 901 -3.84 12.10 39.17
CA VAL A 901 -4.76 13.19 39.51
C VAL A 901 -4.94 13.28 41.04
N LYS A 902 -4.60 14.46 41.57
CA LYS A 902 -4.83 14.79 42.98
C LYS A 902 -6.13 15.60 43.08
N GLU A 903 -7.05 15.09 43.86
CA GLU A 903 -8.36 15.68 44.11
C GLU A 903 -8.33 16.79 45.17
N PRO A 904 -9.34 17.64 45.27
CA PRO A 904 -9.41 18.69 46.29
C PRO A 904 -9.33 18.16 47.73
N SER A 905 -9.76 16.93 47.98
CA SER A 905 -9.62 16.22 49.26
C SER A 905 -8.18 15.85 49.64
N GLY A 906 -7.23 15.96 48.68
CA GLY A 906 -5.89 15.44 48.79
C GLY A 906 -5.74 13.98 48.38
N ALA A 907 -6.82 13.25 48.12
CA ALA A 907 -6.78 11.89 47.55
C ALA A 907 -6.16 11.92 46.17
N GLN A 908 -5.37 10.88 45.84
CA GLN A 908 -4.62 10.79 44.58
C GLN A 908 -4.98 9.49 43.86
N ALA A 909 -5.39 9.62 42.60
CA ALA A 909 -5.58 8.51 41.70
C ALA A 909 -4.40 8.40 40.75
N SER A 910 -3.86 7.17 40.56
CA SER A 910 -2.73 6.87 39.69
C SER A 910 -2.78 5.39 39.26
N TYR A 911 -1.87 4.92 38.42
CA TYR A 911 -1.75 3.49 38.09
C TYR A 911 -1.65 2.59 39.34
N ALA A 912 -0.91 3.02 40.39
CA ALA A 912 -0.73 2.28 41.64
C ALA A 912 -1.97 2.31 42.56
N ASN A 913 -2.78 3.35 42.47
CA ASN A 913 -4.03 3.54 43.24
C ASN A 913 -5.14 4.04 42.32
N ARG A 914 -5.76 3.11 41.58
CA ARG A 914 -6.71 3.43 40.50
C ARG A 914 -8.03 4.07 40.98
N PHE A 915 -8.36 3.95 42.26
CA PHE A 915 -9.65 4.45 42.79
C PHE A 915 -9.43 5.35 44.00
N THR A 916 -10.22 6.44 44.08
CA THR A 916 -10.25 7.28 45.28
C THR A 916 -11.54 7.01 46.06
N SER A 917 -11.54 7.41 47.37
CA SER A 917 -12.75 7.31 48.23
C SER A 917 -13.91 8.17 47.72
N SER A 918 -13.64 9.25 47.00
CA SER A 918 -14.64 10.11 46.31
C SER A 918 -15.18 9.52 45.02
N GLY A 919 -14.67 8.40 44.57
CA GLY A 919 -15.09 7.71 43.36
C GLY A 919 -14.33 8.11 42.08
N GLY A 920 -13.22 8.82 42.25
CA GLY A 920 -12.28 9.00 41.11
C GLY A 920 -11.69 7.68 40.65
N ARG A 921 -11.51 7.51 39.35
CA ARG A 921 -11.00 6.30 38.72
C ARG A 921 -10.00 6.62 37.65
N VAL A 922 -8.83 5.97 37.66
CA VAL A 922 -7.86 5.95 36.54
C VAL A 922 -8.05 4.67 35.72
N SER A 923 -7.84 4.74 34.41
CA SER A 923 -7.87 3.60 33.50
C SER A 923 -6.79 2.56 33.85
N GLU A 924 -6.77 1.44 33.17
CA GLU A 924 -5.63 0.53 33.21
C GLU A 924 -4.42 1.20 32.57
N ASP A 925 -3.27 0.91 33.13
CA ASP A 925 -1.98 1.37 32.67
C ASP A 925 -1.69 0.86 31.25
N LEU A 926 -1.24 1.77 30.37
CA LEU A 926 -0.84 1.50 28.99
C LEU A 926 0.67 1.78 28.83
N THR A 927 1.48 0.82 29.21
CA THR A 927 2.96 0.91 29.24
C THR A 927 3.61 1.06 27.86
N GLN A 928 2.83 1.05 26.77
CA GLN A 928 3.30 1.15 25.39
C GLN A 928 2.27 1.83 24.50
N GLY A 929 2.70 2.25 23.31
CA GLY A 929 1.86 2.89 22.30
C GLY A 929 1.69 4.38 22.54
N PHE A 930 0.53 4.94 22.15
CA PHE A 930 0.24 6.38 22.14
C PHE A 930 -0.77 6.79 23.22
N GLY A 931 -0.94 5.97 24.25
CA GLY A 931 -2.02 6.11 25.21
C GLY A 931 -3.36 5.67 24.62
N PRO A 932 -4.48 6.18 25.12
CA PRO A 932 -4.61 7.17 26.17
C PRO A 932 -4.67 6.57 27.57
N GLU A 933 -4.39 7.39 28.56
CA GLU A 933 -4.80 7.16 29.94
C GLU A 933 -5.90 8.11 30.36
N GLU A 934 -6.78 7.67 31.24
CA GLU A 934 -8.03 8.35 31.55
C GLU A 934 -8.29 8.38 33.04
N TYR A 935 -8.63 9.56 33.56
CA TYR A 935 -9.25 9.75 34.89
C TYR A 935 -10.71 10.17 34.74
N MET A 936 -11.62 9.58 35.52
CA MET A 936 -13.02 9.95 35.58
C MET A 936 -13.54 10.02 37.01
N ILE A 937 -14.47 10.95 37.27
CA ILE A 937 -15.23 11.00 38.48
C ILE A 937 -16.69 11.39 38.22
N LYS A 938 -17.63 10.54 38.72
CA LYS A 938 -19.07 10.73 38.52
C LYS A 938 -19.64 11.97 39.22
N LYS A 939 -19.29 12.17 40.49
CA LYS A 939 -19.72 13.31 41.31
C LYS A 939 -18.47 14.00 41.86
N ALA A 940 -17.95 14.96 41.12
CA ALA A 940 -16.69 15.63 41.48
C ALA A 940 -16.89 16.55 42.70
N PRO A 941 -16.09 16.46 43.75
CA PRO A 941 -15.97 17.51 44.79
C PRO A 941 -15.57 18.85 44.15
N GLU A 942 -16.16 19.95 44.63
CA GLU A 942 -15.75 21.28 44.17
C GLU A 942 -14.36 21.62 44.68
N GLY A 943 -13.55 22.24 43.82
CA GLY A 943 -12.21 22.68 44.16
C GLY A 943 -11.22 22.44 43.06
N LYS A 944 -9.94 22.55 43.37
CA LYS A 944 -8.81 22.43 42.45
C LYS A 944 -8.35 20.99 42.35
N TYR A 945 -8.31 20.47 41.13
CA TYR A 945 -7.68 19.21 40.72
C TYR A 945 -6.32 19.51 40.16
N GLU A 946 -5.29 18.81 40.62
CA GLU A 946 -3.92 18.92 40.11
C GLU A 946 -3.59 17.65 39.32
N ILE A 947 -3.11 17.82 38.09
CA ILE A 947 -2.83 16.73 37.15
C ILE A 947 -1.34 16.67 36.98
N PHE A 948 -0.77 15.52 37.27
CA PHE A 948 0.65 15.21 37.16
C PHE A 948 0.85 14.13 36.10
N THR A 949 2.07 14.04 35.60
CA THR A 949 2.48 12.89 34.80
C THR A 949 3.76 12.31 35.40
N ASP A 950 3.84 10.98 35.45
CA ASP A 950 5.08 10.26 35.66
C ASP A 950 5.58 9.77 34.29
N PHE A 951 6.79 10.16 33.94
CA PHE A 951 7.36 9.91 32.62
C PHE A 951 8.59 9.02 32.77
N CYS A 952 8.44 7.75 32.42
CA CYS A 952 9.52 6.78 32.35
C CYS A 952 9.98 6.62 30.90
N GLY A 953 10.82 7.49 30.39
CA GLY A 953 11.34 7.36 29.02
C GLY A 953 12.67 8.04 28.84
N ASP A 954 13.54 7.44 28.06
CA ASP A 954 14.73 8.06 27.55
C ASP A 954 14.38 9.31 26.71
N ASP A 955 15.12 10.40 26.92
CA ASP A 955 15.12 11.62 26.09
C ASP A 955 15.53 11.36 24.63
N LYS A 956 14.99 10.31 24.02
CA LYS A 956 15.21 10.10 22.58
C LYS A 956 14.42 11.14 21.85
N ASN A 957 15.10 12.19 21.45
CA ASN A 957 14.63 13.12 20.43
C ASN A 957 14.18 12.30 19.22
N GLY A 958 12.91 11.95 19.18
CA GLY A 958 12.34 11.27 18.02
C GLY A 958 12.48 12.14 16.77
N ILE A 959 12.29 11.56 15.61
CA ILE A 959 12.35 12.26 14.31
C ILE A 959 11.35 13.44 14.28
N SER A 960 10.23 13.33 15.00
CA SER A 960 9.18 14.36 15.14
C SER A 960 9.51 15.47 16.16
N GLY A 961 10.69 15.41 16.82
CA GLY A 961 11.02 16.24 17.97
C GLY A 961 10.60 15.60 19.30
N PRO A 962 10.57 16.36 20.40
CA PRO A 962 10.14 15.86 21.69
C PRO A 962 8.71 15.33 21.64
N THR A 963 8.42 14.33 22.44
CA THR A 963 7.07 13.80 22.60
C THR A 963 6.11 14.92 23.03
N VAL A 964 4.95 14.97 22.39
CA VAL A 964 3.88 15.92 22.70
C VAL A 964 2.81 15.19 23.49
N LEU A 965 2.48 15.72 24.68
CA LEU A 965 1.37 15.28 25.52
C LEU A 965 0.13 16.09 25.17
N TYR A 966 -0.99 15.42 25.03
CA TYR A 966 -2.31 16.02 24.80
C TYR A 966 -3.18 15.73 26.01
N LEU A 967 -3.41 16.76 26.84
CA LEU A 967 -4.24 16.68 28.02
C LEU A 967 -5.62 17.27 27.71
N ASP A 968 -6.62 16.42 27.62
CA ASP A 968 -8.03 16.78 27.40
C ASP A 968 -8.79 16.78 28.72
N ILE A 969 -9.32 17.93 29.15
CA ILE A 969 -10.08 18.10 30.35
C ILE A 969 -11.53 18.41 29.99
N TYR A 970 -12.44 17.55 30.39
CA TYR A 970 -13.88 17.71 30.20
C TYR A 970 -14.58 17.94 31.52
N ALA A 971 -15.48 18.91 31.58
CA ALA A 971 -16.45 19.03 32.66
C ALA A 971 -17.86 18.72 32.12
N PHE A 972 -18.71 18.13 32.97
CA PHE A 972 -20.07 17.68 32.63
C PHE A 972 -20.13 16.77 31.40
N TYR A 973 -19.19 15.84 31.32
CA TYR A 973 -19.02 14.92 30.20
C TYR A 973 -20.28 14.10 29.92
N ALA A 974 -20.56 13.84 28.65
CA ALA A 974 -21.77 13.16 28.16
C ALA A 974 -23.10 13.86 28.51
N THR A 975 -23.06 15.18 28.71
CA THR A 975 -24.25 16.02 28.90
C THR A 975 -24.27 17.18 27.89
N LYS A 976 -25.44 17.82 27.74
CA LYS A 976 -25.56 19.04 26.92
C LYS A 976 -24.74 20.22 27.44
N ARG A 977 -24.27 20.17 28.67
CA ARG A 977 -23.45 21.21 29.35
C ARG A 977 -21.94 20.90 29.22
N GLN A 978 -21.56 19.84 28.49
CA GLN A 978 -20.16 19.45 28.36
C GLN A 978 -19.30 20.60 27.90
N THR A 979 -18.23 20.87 28.65
CA THR A 979 -17.15 21.76 28.26
C THR A 979 -15.86 20.94 28.02
N HIS A 980 -14.98 21.45 27.16
CA HIS A 980 -13.74 20.79 26.81
C HIS A 980 -12.60 21.80 26.70
N LYS A 981 -11.48 21.48 27.32
CA LYS A 981 -10.21 22.21 27.20
C LYS A 981 -9.09 21.22 26.86
N ARG A 982 -8.34 21.51 25.82
CA ARG A 982 -7.12 20.76 25.49
C ARG A 982 -5.89 21.59 25.86
N ILE A 983 -4.90 20.97 26.49
CA ILE A 983 -3.59 21.52 26.78
C ILE A 983 -2.57 20.64 26.09
N MET A 984 -1.62 21.26 25.39
CA MET A 984 -0.52 20.55 24.76
C MET A 984 0.77 20.91 25.48
N ILE A 985 1.55 19.89 25.73
CA ILE A 985 2.79 20.01 26.52
C ILE A 985 3.86 19.21 25.81
N ARG A 986 5.02 19.82 25.62
CA ARG A 986 6.20 19.14 25.07
C ARG A 986 7.03 18.57 26.21
N THR A 987 7.51 17.33 26.08
CA THR A 987 8.25 16.66 27.14
C THR A 987 9.63 17.30 27.44
N ASP A 988 10.20 18.06 26.49
CA ASP A 988 11.43 18.85 26.75
C ASP A 988 11.25 19.98 27.78
N ASN A 989 9.98 20.32 28.10
CA ASN A 989 9.62 21.35 29.07
C ASN A 989 9.04 20.80 30.39
N VAL A 990 9.05 19.47 30.56
CA VAL A 990 8.42 18.78 31.71
C VAL A 990 9.45 17.94 32.43
N LYS A 991 9.55 18.13 33.75
CA LYS A 991 10.31 17.23 34.61
C LYS A 991 9.38 16.16 35.18
N GLN A 992 9.95 15.04 35.58
CA GLN A 992 9.23 13.96 36.24
C GLN A 992 8.41 14.50 37.43
N LYS A 993 7.12 14.16 37.48
CA LYS A 993 6.15 14.60 38.52
C LYS A 993 5.80 16.09 38.52
N ASP A 994 6.03 16.79 37.40
CA ASP A 994 5.53 18.16 37.27
C ASP A 994 4.00 18.19 37.12
N ILE A 995 3.41 19.30 37.58
CA ILE A 995 1.99 19.59 37.33
C ILE A 995 1.83 19.99 35.88
N ILE A 996 1.23 19.08 35.08
CA ILE A 996 0.97 19.31 33.67
C ILE A 996 -0.35 20.04 33.40
N GLY A 997 -1.21 20.13 34.40
CA GLY A 997 -2.47 20.84 34.27
C GLY A 997 -3.19 21.00 35.60
N THR A 998 -4.15 21.93 35.63
CA THR A 998 -5.07 22.10 36.72
C THR A 998 -6.48 22.30 36.20
N ALA A 999 -7.48 21.79 36.95
CA ALA A 999 -8.90 22.00 36.69
C ALA A 999 -9.60 22.47 37.97
N ASP A 1000 -10.19 23.67 37.96
CA ASP A 1000 -11.06 24.15 39.03
C ASP A 1000 -12.49 23.73 38.70
N PHE A 1001 -13.00 22.75 39.42
CA PHE A 1001 -14.37 22.29 39.27
C PHE A 1001 -15.32 23.05 40.19
N LYS A 1002 -16.37 23.63 39.59
CA LYS A 1002 -17.47 24.27 40.31
C LYS A 1002 -18.79 23.83 39.69
N ARG A 1003 -19.75 23.51 40.52
CA ARG A 1003 -21.11 23.26 40.04
C ARG A 1003 -21.81 24.60 39.73
N PRO A 1004 -22.52 24.71 38.60
CA PRO A 1004 -23.36 25.87 38.38
C PRO A 1004 -24.35 26.04 39.52
N ALA A 1005 -24.55 27.24 39.99
CA ALA A 1005 -25.63 27.55 40.91
C ALA A 1005 -26.97 27.05 40.32
N LYS A 1006 -27.80 26.41 41.17
CA LYS A 1006 -29.07 25.79 40.77
C LYS A 1006 -30.01 26.80 40.14
#